data_a5de5d9f162be041920a986229ea2726
#
_entry.id   a5de5d9f162be041920a986229ea2726
#
_cell.length_a   1.000
_cell.length_b   1.000
_cell.length_c   1.000
_cell.angle_alpha   90.00
_cell.angle_beta   90.00
_cell.angle_gamma   90.00
#
_symmetry.space_group_name_H-M   'P 1'
#
loop_
_entity.id
_entity.type
_entity.pdbx_description
1 polymer ?
#
loop_
_entity_poly.entity_id
_entity_poly.type
_entity_poly.pdbx_seq_one_letter_code
_entity_poly.pdbx_strand_id
1 'polypeptide(L)'
;MSKELRSKLFSILKIVFAVTLFIFVVFTLYKELSHINLKETVKSFGEINRVWLVALFLSGGLSIIVLSLYDVLLVKTLKLKLSLLKTIRIGYIVNALNAVVGFGGFIGASVRFLLYKNATDDKKALVHTISIVLISMLTGLSLLSILVVIHVFDVTHIFSPFPWIRWLLYIVALFLPIFIIVTYVKPVKQSHKLLGIYCTVVSGIEWMIASFVLYMALVIVGIHIPFTAFMGIFIIASLSGLISFIPGGFGTFDLVVLLGLKSLNVPEEEIVLALLLYRFAYYLFPVLIALILSTFEFRSTAKRYWEDSKLRLPVKDMTSLVASYQKDIIVRVPSFSIALLLMYTSLICFLNNMTIIYDGLYDPNHYIYYIIVSVHTSACLLLLLNIIGVYHLSKRAILFSMISISLIFIVTAYTYASFILLSWLAVMFVLLLVFYRRSNTIKRPFRYTKLWLSVAVGALILYINHIVIDGTFYTLDIYHLEMDSSILRYYFWFTILLVAIIVGAIVWWFEYRYRVKNRSNNIEICEAIIAQNGGNYLSHLMYSGDKHCFINEKEDAFLMYRYKYSAYIVLGDPVGNPESFHELLETFYREAQYLGYDVIFYQVTDKYMSLYHDFGNQFFKLGEEAVIDLTTFTTSGKKKRGLRATLNKFDDLNLTFEVLDPPFSSKLLADLKNISDDWLAERNEMHFSVGSFNEYYVSQAPIAIIKDKDESIIAFCTFMPTYYKATLSVDLIRWKADSKLPLMDGLYLNMLLWAKAHNYEHFNMGMATLSNVGQVPFSFYGERIAGRVFEHFNGLYRFQGLRRYKEKFNPLWEPRFLVYRKHHSLWLSMLKVIRVIRKHK
;
A
#
# COMPACT_ATOMS: atom_id res chain seq x y z
N MET A 1 23.67 1.20 11.58
CA MET A 1 22.22 1.21 11.26
C MET A 1 21.85 2.61 10.80
N SER A 2 21.44 2.79 9.53
CA SER A 2 21.18 4.11 8.94
C SER A 2 20.02 4.83 9.65
N LYS A 3 20.03 6.18 9.69
CA LYS A 3 18.94 7.01 10.26
C LYS A 3 17.56 6.62 9.69
N GLU A 4 17.51 6.20 8.45
CA GLU A 4 16.28 5.81 7.75
C GLU A 4 15.76 4.43 8.18
N LEU A 5 16.65 3.47 8.45
CA LEU A 5 16.28 2.16 8.99
C LEU A 5 15.79 2.29 10.44
N ARG A 6 16.41 3.17 11.25
CA ARG A 6 15.92 3.54 12.58
C ARG A 6 14.54 4.18 12.53
N SER A 7 14.30 5.08 11.58
CA SER A 7 13.00 5.74 11.39
C SER A 7 11.90 4.74 10.97
N LYS A 8 12.19 3.85 10.03
CA LYS A 8 11.26 2.79 9.61
C LYS A 8 11.00 1.76 10.70
N LEU A 9 12.06 1.32 11.40
CA LEU A 9 11.93 0.41 12.54
C LEU A 9 11.11 1.04 13.68
N PHE A 10 11.35 2.32 13.96
CA PHE A 10 10.61 3.07 14.98
C PHE A 10 9.14 3.28 14.59
N SER A 11 8.84 3.48 13.30
CA SER A 11 7.46 3.57 12.81
C SER A 11 6.74 2.21 12.87
N ILE A 12 7.43 1.12 12.52
CA ILE A 12 6.88 -0.23 12.66
C ILE A 12 6.67 -0.56 14.14
N LEU A 13 7.63 -0.23 15.01
CA LEU A 13 7.52 -0.46 16.44
C LEU A 13 6.34 0.30 17.07
N LYS A 14 6.07 1.54 16.64
CA LYS A 14 4.90 2.31 17.06
C LYS A 14 3.58 1.65 16.63
N ILE A 15 3.51 1.16 15.39
CA ILE A 15 2.32 0.47 14.87
C ILE A 15 2.12 -0.85 15.63
N VAL A 16 3.18 -1.64 15.81
CA VAL A 16 3.13 -2.90 16.57
C VAL A 16 2.71 -2.62 18.01
N PHE A 17 3.30 -1.62 18.66
CA PHE A 17 2.93 -1.22 20.03
C PHE A 17 1.46 -0.80 20.13
N ALA A 18 0.99 0.07 19.20
CA ALA A 18 -0.41 0.51 19.19
C ALA A 18 -1.39 -0.64 18.95
N VAL A 19 -1.05 -1.57 18.05
CA VAL A 19 -1.86 -2.76 17.75
C VAL A 19 -1.87 -3.72 18.94
N THR A 20 -0.71 -3.99 19.55
CA THR A 20 -0.61 -4.87 20.73
C THR A 20 -1.38 -4.28 21.91
N LEU A 21 -1.24 -2.98 22.15
CA LEU A 21 -1.98 -2.28 23.20
C LEU A 21 -3.48 -2.29 22.93
N PHE A 22 -3.88 -2.07 21.68
CA PHE A 22 -5.30 -2.16 21.27
C PHE A 22 -5.87 -3.57 21.52
N ILE A 23 -5.15 -4.63 21.14
CA ILE A 23 -5.57 -6.01 21.39
C ILE A 23 -5.68 -6.27 22.90
N PHE A 24 -4.69 -5.84 23.69
CA PHE A 24 -4.72 -5.98 25.15
C PHE A 24 -5.93 -5.26 25.77
N VAL A 25 -6.20 -4.02 25.32
CA VAL A 25 -7.35 -3.23 25.81
C VAL A 25 -8.67 -3.87 25.41
N VAL A 26 -8.80 -4.33 24.15
CA VAL A 26 -10.03 -5.03 23.70
C VAL A 26 -10.23 -6.32 24.50
N PHE A 27 -9.18 -7.06 24.76
CA PHE A 27 -9.27 -8.28 25.57
C PHE A 27 -9.70 -7.99 27.02
N THR A 28 -9.13 -6.96 27.66
CA THR A 28 -9.47 -6.58 29.03
C THR A 28 -10.89 -6.01 29.12
N LEU A 29 -11.27 -5.13 28.16
CA LEU A 29 -12.65 -4.65 28.04
C LEU A 29 -13.64 -5.80 27.81
N TYR A 30 -13.30 -6.75 26.94
CA TYR A 30 -14.16 -7.92 26.72
C TYR A 30 -14.36 -8.71 28.01
N LYS A 31 -13.27 -8.97 28.77
CA LYS A 31 -13.35 -9.67 30.07
C LYS A 31 -14.24 -8.94 31.06
N GLU A 32 -14.09 -7.62 31.16
CA GLU A 32 -14.91 -6.80 32.07
C GLU A 32 -16.36 -6.66 31.61
N LEU A 33 -16.58 -6.50 30.29
CA LEU A 33 -17.92 -6.34 29.70
C LEU A 33 -18.70 -7.66 29.57
N SER A 34 -18.04 -8.81 29.60
CA SER A 34 -18.72 -10.13 29.52
C SER A 34 -19.67 -10.42 30.68
N HIS A 35 -19.51 -9.73 31.78
CA HIS A 35 -20.36 -9.83 32.95
C HIS A 35 -21.55 -8.85 32.97
N ILE A 36 -21.62 -7.92 31.99
CA ILE A 36 -22.60 -6.84 31.95
C ILE A 36 -23.86 -7.29 31.24
N ASN A 37 -25.00 -7.09 31.93
CA ASN A 37 -26.31 -7.32 31.35
C ASN A 37 -26.73 -6.14 30.43
N LEU A 38 -26.42 -6.23 29.14
CA LEU A 38 -26.74 -5.21 28.14
C LEU A 38 -28.26 -4.86 28.10
N LYS A 39 -29.15 -5.78 28.49
CA LYS A 39 -30.60 -5.49 28.55
C LYS A 39 -30.91 -4.48 29.66
N GLU A 40 -30.25 -4.60 30.81
CA GLU A 40 -30.42 -3.64 31.92
C GLU A 40 -29.84 -2.27 31.56
N THR A 41 -28.65 -2.24 30.92
CA THR A 41 -28.06 -0.99 30.44
C THR A 41 -28.97 -0.24 29.47
N VAL A 42 -29.60 -0.93 28.52
CA VAL A 42 -30.56 -0.32 27.57
C VAL A 42 -31.84 0.13 28.25
N LYS A 43 -32.32 -0.62 29.26
CA LYS A 43 -33.50 -0.23 30.05
C LYS A 43 -33.22 1.05 30.84
N SER A 44 -32.07 1.13 31.52
CA SER A 44 -31.63 2.32 32.26
C SER A 44 -31.51 3.56 31.38
N PHE A 45 -31.13 3.39 30.09
CA PHE A 45 -31.13 4.50 29.11
C PHE A 45 -32.53 5.11 28.89
N GLY A 46 -33.58 4.28 28.93
CA GLY A 46 -34.97 4.70 28.78
C GLY A 46 -35.51 5.51 29.98
N GLU A 47 -34.89 5.39 31.14
CA GLU A 47 -35.29 6.05 32.40
C GLU A 47 -34.64 7.44 32.57
N ILE A 48 -33.68 7.79 31.74
CA ILE A 48 -32.95 9.08 31.79
C ILE A 48 -33.89 10.26 31.49
N ASN A 49 -33.84 11.27 32.31
CA ASN A 49 -34.59 12.51 32.11
C ASN A 49 -34.06 13.25 30.83
N ARG A 50 -34.94 13.48 29.85
CA ARG A 50 -34.62 14.08 28.55
C ARG A 50 -34.01 15.47 28.65
N VAL A 51 -34.34 16.26 29.68
CA VAL A 51 -33.79 17.62 29.88
C VAL A 51 -32.30 17.55 30.19
N TRP A 52 -31.90 16.64 31.07
CA TRP A 52 -30.49 16.41 31.39
C TRP A 52 -29.70 15.84 30.23
N LEU A 53 -30.33 15.01 29.41
CA LEU A 53 -29.70 14.48 28.19
C LEU A 53 -29.41 15.62 27.20
N VAL A 54 -30.38 16.54 26.97
CA VAL A 54 -30.16 17.71 26.12
C VAL A 54 -29.05 18.58 26.68
N ALA A 55 -29.03 18.84 27.99
CA ALA A 55 -28.01 19.65 28.64
C ALA A 55 -26.61 19.00 28.46
N LEU A 56 -26.50 17.67 28.53
CA LEU A 56 -25.26 16.93 28.30
C LEU A 56 -24.76 17.13 26.84
N PHE A 57 -25.63 16.99 25.85
CA PHE A 57 -25.25 17.21 24.45
C PHE A 57 -24.84 18.65 24.17
N LEU A 58 -25.57 19.64 24.75
CA LEU A 58 -25.20 21.04 24.62
C LEU A 58 -23.84 21.33 25.27
N SER A 59 -23.53 20.74 26.44
CA SER A 59 -22.23 20.90 27.08
C SER A 59 -21.07 20.32 26.23
N GLY A 60 -21.30 19.17 25.59
CA GLY A 60 -20.34 18.59 24.65
C GLY A 60 -20.13 19.48 23.42
N GLY A 61 -21.19 20.04 22.83
CA GLY A 61 -21.09 21.01 21.73
C GLY A 61 -20.36 22.31 22.14
N LEU A 62 -20.60 22.82 23.34
CA LEU A 62 -19.95 24.00 23.91
C LEU A 62 -18.46 23.80 24.13
N SER A 63 -18.04 22.57 24.51
CA SER A 63 -16.63 22.25 24.70
C SER A 63 -15.79 22.52 23.45
N ILE A 64 -16.30 22.16 22.28
CA ILE A 64 -15.60 22.39 21.00
C ILE A 64 -15.59 23.88 20.61
N ILE A 65 -16.59 24.67 21.05
CA ILE A 65 -16.56 26.14 20.87
C ILE A 65 -15.39 26.72 21.69
N VAL A 66 -15.17 26.24 22.92
CA VAL A 66 -14.03 26.69 23.75
C VAL A 66 -12.71 26.34 23.08
N LEU A 67 -12.58 25.12 22.53
CA LEU A 67 -11.41 24.71 21.73
C LEU A 67 -11.15 25.63 20.55
N SER A 68 -12.18 26.26 19.98
CA SER A 68 -12.01 27.21 18.87
C SER A 68 -11.29 28.50 19.29
N LEU A 69 -11.13 28.76 20.59
CA LEU A 69 -10.33 29.90 21.09
C LEU A 69 -8.83 29.76 20.70
N TYR A 70 -8.31 28.58 20.50
CA TYR A 70 -6.97 28.37 19.94
C TYR A 70 -6.84 29.03 18.56
N ASP A 71 -7.85 28.89 17.73
CA ASP A 71 -7.88 29.46 16.38
C ASP A 71 -8.05 31.00 16.45
N VAL A 72 -8.80 31.51 17.44
CA VAL A 72 -8.89 32.94 17.71
C VAL A 72 -7.54 33.52 18.13
N LEU A 73 -6.80 32.83 19.02
CA LEU A 73 -5.45 33.22 19.41
C LEU A 73 -4.49 33.20 18.22
N LEU A 74 -4.55 32.18 17.36
CA LEU A 74 -3.74 32.05 16.14
C LEU A 74 -4.02 33.25 15.21
N VAL A 75 -5.28 33.54 14.92
CA VAL A 75 -5.70 34.65 14.02
C VAL A 75 -5.27 36.00 14.56
N LYS A 76 -5.42 36.25 15.87
CA LYS A 76 -4.96 37.49 16.54
C LYS A 76 -3.43 37.61 16.52
N THR A 77 -2.70 36.53 16.80
CA THR A 77 -1.22 36.51 16.83
C THR A 77 -0.64 36.83 15.45
N LEU A 78 -1.20 36.27 14.38
CA LEU A 78 -0.74 36.49 13.01
C LEU A 78 -1.41 37.71 12.35
N LYS A 79 -2.30 38.41 13.05
CA LYS A 79 -3.08 39.56 12.54
C LYS A 79 -3.79 39.25 11.23
N LEU A 80 -4.40 38.05 11.12
CA LEU A 80 -5.14 37.67 9.92
C LEU A 80 -6.42 38.44 9.78
N LYS A 81 -6.77 38.90 8.58
CA LYS A 81 -8.02 39.61 8.28
C LYS A 81 -9.20 38.65 8.14
N LEU A 82 -9.62 38.01 9.24
CA LEU A 82 -10.76 37.10 9.30
C LEU A 82 -11.75 37.52 10.36
N SER A 83 -13.04 37.34 10.10
CA SER A 83 -14.10 37.63 11.07
C SER A 83 -14.08 36.60 12.20
N LEU A 84 -14.50 37.03 13.40
CA LEU A 84 -14.53 36.15 14.59
C LEU A 84 -15.41 34.90 14.37
N LEU A 85 -16.59 35.06 13.80
CA LEU A 85 -17.52 33.95 13.51
C LEU A 85 -16.93 32.96 12.53
N LYS A 86 -16.21 33.43 11.50
CA LYS A 86 -15.52 32.52 10.57
C LYS A 86 -14.38 31.76 11.26
N THR A 87 -13.64 32.43 12.12
CA THR A 87 -12.54 31.81 12.90
C THR A 87 -13.10 30.74 13.84
N ILE A 88 -14.18 31.02 14.58
CA ILE A 88 -14.82 30.04 15.48
C ILE A 88 -15.36 28.86 14.67
N ARG A 89 -15.99 29.08 13.53
CA ARG A 89 -16.51 28.00 12.67
C ARG A 89 -15.39 27.11 12.15
N ILE A 90 -14.29 27.67 11.66
CA ILE A 90 -13.11 26.92 11.23
C ILE A 90 -12.53 26.13 12.42
N GLY A 91 -12.35 26.79 13.56
CA GLY A 91 -11.87 26.17 14.79
C GLY A 91 -12.75 25.01 15.24
N TYR A 92 -14.07 25.17 15.19
CA TYR A 92 -15.03 24.11 15.52
C TYR A 92 -14.87 22.89 14.62
N ILE A 93 -14.83 23.09 13.30
CA ILE A 93 -14.65 22.01 12.32
C ILE A 93 -13.34 21.26 12.57
N VAL A 94 -12.24 22.01 12.73
CA VAL A 94 -10.91 21.40 12.93
C VAL A 94 -10.84 20.63 14.22
N ASN A 95 -11.32 21.18 15.33
CA ASN A 95 -11.21 20.56 16.65
C ASN A 95 -12.14 19.35 16.81
N ALA A 96 -13.37 19.40 16.27
CA ALA A 96 -14.28 18.26 16.27
C ALA A 96 -13.72 17.09 15.45
N LEU A 97 -13.14 17.33 14.28
CA LEU A 97 -12.48 16.28 13.49
C LEU A 97 -11.23 15.73 14.19
N ASN A 98 -10.45 16.62 14.83
CA ASN A 98 -9.24 16.22 15.56
C ASN A 98 -9.55 15.32 16.75
N ALA A 99 -10.64 15.58 17.47
CA ALA A 99 -11.07 14.78 18.62
C ALA A 99 -11.34 13.31 18.23
N VAL A 100 -11.97 13.05 17.09
CA VAL A 100 -12.31 11.68 16.64
C VAL A 100 -11.18 10.99 15.92
N VAL A 101 -10.47 11.69 15.01
CA VAL A 101 -9.44 11.06 14.17
C VAL A 101 -8.13 10.85 14.94
N GLY A 102 -7.86 11.64 15.97
CA GLY A 102 -6.68 11.50 16.80
C GLY A 102 -5.36 11.82 16.07
N PHE A 103 -4.42 10.88 16.07
CA PHE A 103 -3.08 11.05 15.51
C PHE A 103 -2.30 12.27 16.05
N GLY A 104 -2.42 12.54 17.35
CA GLY A 104 -1.63 13.57 18.02
C GLY A 104 -1.80 14.98 17.46
N GLY A 105 -2.98 15.31 16.91
CA GLY A 105 -3.29 16.65 16.40
C GLY A 105 -2.72 17.00 15.02
N PHE A 106 -1.97 16.11 14.37
CA PHE A 106 -1.39 16.38 13.04
C PHE A 106 -2.43 16.67 11.95
N ILE A 107 -3.59 16.02 12.02
CA ILE A 107 -4.69 16.27 11.08
C ILE A 107 -5.25 17.67 11.30
N GLY A 108 -5.50 18.04 12.55
CA GLY A 108 -5.94 19.38 12.91
C GLY A 108 -4.95 20.46 12.46
N ALA A 109 -3.64 20.23 12.63
CA ALA A 109 -2.60 21.14 12.16
C ALA A 109 -2.59 21.28 10.63
N SER A 110 -2.76 20.16 9.90
CA SER A 110 -2.80 20.16 8.44
C SER A 110 -4.02 20.91 7.89
N VAL A 111 -5.19 20.68 8.49
CA VAL A 111 -6.44 21.37 8.09
C VAL A 111 -6.35 22.86 8.42
N ARG A 112 -5.83 23.26 9.60
CA ARG A 112 -5.53 24.66 9.93
C ARG A 112 -4.63 25.31 8.90
N PHE A 113 -3.52 24.65 8.55
CA PHE A 113 -2.61 25.18 7.53
C PHE A 113 -3.32 25.40 6.19
N LEU A 114 -4.10 24.43 5.72
CA LEU A 114 -4.85 24.56 4.46
C LEU A 114 -5.85 25.71 4.46
N LEU A 115 -6.57 25.91 5.56
CA LEU A 115 -7.62 26.95 5.67
C LEU A 115 -7.03 28.35 5.88
N TYR A 116 -5.88 28.47 6.57
CA TYR A 116 -5.28 29.78 6.87
C TYR A 116 -4.13 30.20 5.94
N LYS A 117 -3.55 29.28 5.12
CA LYS A 117 -2.40 29.59 4.25
C LYS A 117 -2.61 30.72 3.25
N ASN A 118 -3.86 30.97 2.85
CA ASN A 118 -4.21 32.04 1.90
C ASN A 118 -4.51 33.38 2.61
N ALA A 119 -4.57 33.39 3.93
CA ALA A 119 -4.83 34.59 4.73
C ALA A 119 -3.54 35.26 5.23
N THR A 120 -2.37 34.72 4.91
CA THR A 120 -1.05 35.24 5.30
C THR A 120 0.01 34.96 4.24
N ASP A 121 0.93 35.91 4.05
CA ASP A 121 2.11 35.72 3.20
C ASP A 121 3.25 35.01 3.97
N ASP A 122 3.27 35.15 5.29
CA ASP A 122 4.28 34.52 6.16
C ASP A 122 3.88 33.09 6.56
N LYS A 123 4.12 32.16 5.64
CA LYS A 123 3.82 30.73 5.87
C LYS A 123 4.68 30.11 6.97
N LYS A 124 5.88 30.63 7.23
CA LYS A 124 6.78 30.12 8.31
C LYS A 124 6.21 30.47 9.68
N ALA A 125 5.76 31.73 9.86
CA ALA A 125 5.11 32.14 11.11
C ALA A 125 3.78 31.36 11.32
N LEU A 126 3.01 31.08 10.25
CA LEU A 126 1.80 30.28 10.34
C LEU A 126 2.10 28.86 10.85
N VAL A 127 3.06 28.15 10.25
CA VAL A 127 3.45 26.79 10.69
C VAL A 127 3.95 26.81 12.14
N HIS A 128 4.77 27.80 12.50
CA HIS A 128 5.30 27.92 13.87
C HIS A 128 4.17 28.15 14.89
N THR A 129 3.22 29.04 14.60
CA THR A 129 2.07 29.31 15.49
C THR A 129 1.16 28.07 15.60
N ILE A 130 0.88 27.38 14.50
CA ILE A 130 0.11 26.12 14.52
C ILE A 130 0.83 25.08 15.39
N SER A 131 2.15 24.97 15.31
CA SER A 131 2.93 24.04 16.14
C SER A 131 2.85 24.38 17.63
N ILE A 132 2.89 25.66 18.01
CA ILE A 132 2.70 26.09 19.40
C ILE A 132 1.31 25.72 19.89
N VAL A 133 0.26 26.03 19.12
CA VAL A 133 -1.13 25.66 19.44
C VAL A 133 -1.27 24.14 19.63
N LEU A 134 -0.69 23.35 18.72
CA LEU A 134 -0.75 21.88 18.81
C LEU A 134 -0.12 21.34 20.08
N ILE A 135 1.09 21.83 20.38
CA ILE A 135 1.84 21.41 21.57
C ILE A 135 1.16 21.88 22.86
N SER A 136 0.55 23.09 22.83
CA SER A 136 -0.13 23.66 24.00
C SER A 136 -1.36 22.87 24.46
N MET A 137 -2.01 22.08 23.59
CA MET A 137 -3.15 21.24 23.96
C MET A 137 -2.80 20.21 25.08
N LEU A 138 -1.51 19.92 25.28
CA LEU A 138 -1.02 19.05 26.35
C LEU A 138 -0.79 19.78 27.68
N THR A 139 -0.70 21.11 27.64
CA THR A 139 -0.35 21.92 28.84
C THR A 139 -1.43 21.89 29.90
N GLY A 140 -2.70 21.79 29.52
CA GLY A 140 -3.81 21.68 30.48
C GLY A 140 -3.78 20.35 31.24
N LEU A 141 -3.48 19.24 30.55
CA LEU A 141 -3.31 17.96 31.24
C LEU A 141 -2.09 17.95 32.14
N SER A 142 -1.00 18.64 31.74
CA SER A 142 0.16 18.88 32.59
C SER A 142 -0.20 19.72 33.82
N LEU A 143 -1.00 20.76 33.66
CA LEU A 143 -1.50 21.58 34.78
C LEU A 143 -2.32 20.73 35.76
N LEU A 144 -3.24 19.91 35.25
CA LEU A 144 -4.05 19.00 36.09
C LEU A 144 -3.17 17.93 36.78
N SER A 145 -2.12 17.45 36.11
CA SER A 145 -1.14 16.54 36.72
C SER A 145 -0.36 17.21 37.87
N ILE A 146 -0.03 18.51 37.77
CA ILE A 146 0.56 19.27 38.86
C ILE A 146 -0.40 19.30 40.05
N LEU A 147 -1.69 19.55 39.82
CA LEU A 147 -2.70 19.58 40.90
C LEU A 147 -2.85 18.21 41.62
N VAL A 148 -2.64 17.10 40.89
CA VAL A 148 -2.55 15.78 41.51
C VAL A 148 -1.29 15.63 42.34
N VAL A 149 -0.14 16.07 41.83
CA VAL A 149 1.16 15.97 42.53
C VAL A 149 1.15 16.77 43.86
N ILE A 150 0.46 17.92 43.89
CA ILE A 150 0.31 18.73 45.11
C ILE A 150 -0.90 18.31 45.96
N HIS A 151 -1.49 17.15 45.69
CA HIS A 151 -2.61 16.54 46.48
C HIS A 151 -3.92 17.36 46.48
N VAL A 152 -4.20 18.18 45.49
CA VAL A 152 -5.51 18.83 45.32
C VAL A 152 -6.56 17.79 44.89
N PHE A 153 -6.16 16.84 44.03
CA PHE A 153 -7.01 15.73 43.61
C PHE A 153 -6.51 14.41 44.23
N ASP A 154 -7.44 13.62 44.76
CA ASP A 154 -7.12 12.36 45.41
C ASP A 154 -7.01 11.21 44.41
N VAL A 155 -5.88 10.53 44.38
CA VAL A 155 -5.56 9.37 43.53
C VAL A 155 -5.02 8.18 44.32
N THR A 156 -5.11 8.22 45.67
CA THR A 156 -4.58 7.20 46.57
C THR A 156 -5.10 5.82 46.23
N HIS A 157 -6.37 5.72 45.88
CA HIS A 157 -7.05 4.46 45.53
C HIS A 157 -6.46 3.80 44.26
N ILE A 158 -5.89 4.60 43.31
CA ILE A 158 -5.32 4.09 42.07
C ILE A 158 -3.83 3.80 42.24
N PHE A 159 -3.13 4.54 43.10
CA PHE A 159 -1.70 4.33 43.32
C PHE A 159 -1.39 3.04 44.09
N SER A 160 -2.30 2.58 44.91
CA SER A 160 -2.10 1.34 45.70
C SER A 160 -1.81 0.13 44.77
N PRO A 161 -2.61 -0.15 43.74
CA PRO A 161 -2.33 -1.26 42.82
C PRO A 161 -1.24 -0.96 41.79
N PHE A 162 -0.95 0.33 41.46
CA PHE A 162 -0.07 0.71 40.34
C PHE A 162 0.92 1.84 40.72
N PRO A 163 1.95 1.60 41.56
CA PRO A 163 2.85 2.66 42.09
C PRO A 163 3.63 3.42 40.99
N TRP A 164 3.88 2.79 39.85
CA TRP A 164 4.63 3.39 38.72
C TRP A 164 3.91 4.59 38.06
N ILE A 165 2.58 4.71 38.22
CA ILE A 165 1.79 5.84 37.67
C ILE A 165 2.26 7.18 38.26
N ARG A 166 2.79 7.21 39.48
CA ARG A 166 3.35 8.41 40.12
C ARG A 166 4.48 9.02 39.27
N TRP A 167 5.39 8.20 38.78
CA TRP A 167 6.49 8.65 37.93
C TRP A 167 6.00 9.25 36.62
N LEU A 168 4.97 8.66 36.03
CA LEU A 168 4.36 9.19 34.83
C LEU A 168 3.74 10.58 35.05
N LEU A 169 3.03 10.77 36.16
CA LEU A 169 2.47 12.06 36.53
C LEU A 169 3.54 13.13 36.76
N TYR A 170 4.67 12.79 37.40
CA TYR A 170 5.80 13.72 37.57
C TYR A 170 6.40 14.15 36.22
N ILE A 171 6.58 13.22 35.31
CA ILE A 171 7.10 13.52 33.95
C ILE A 171 6.16 14.47 33.21
N VAL A 172 4.84 14.20 33.26
CA VAL A 172 3.83 15.03 32.59
C VAL A 172 3.71 16.41 33.29
N ALA A 173 3.82 16.49 34.60
CA ALA A 173 3.80 17.73 35.35
C ALA A 173 4.97 18.68 34.95
N LEU A 174 6.13 18.15 34.62
CA LEU A 174 7.28 18.92 34.16
C LEU A 174 7.10 19.53 32.77
N PHE A 175 6.15 19.04 31.98
CA PHE A 175 5.93 19.53 30.63
C PHE A 175 5.50 21.00 30.57
N LEU A 176 4.57 21.43 31.46
CA LEU A 176 4.06 22.80 31.49
C LEU A 176 5.14 23.86 31.75
N PRO A 177 5.98 23.76 32.81
CA PRO A 177 7.05 24.74 33.03
C PRO A 177 8.05 24.80 31.87
N ILE A 178 8.40 23.63 31.29
CA ILE A 178 9.30 23.59 30.12
C ILE A 178 8.66 24.29 28.92
N PHE A 179 7.39 24.03 28.63
CA PHE A 179 6.66 24.66 27.53
C PHE A 179 6.60 26.17 27.67
N ILE A 180 6.28 26.69 28.87
CA ILE A 180 6.21 28.12 29.12
C ILE A 180 7.59 28.78 28.93
N ILE A 181 8.65 28.18 29.49
CA ILE A 181 10.02 28.68 29.32
C ILE A 181 10.40 28.74 27.84
N VAL A 182 10.20 27.67 27.09
CA VAL A 182 10.55 27.58 25.67
C VAL A 182 9.78 28.62 24.83
N THR A 183 8.49 28.77 25.05
CA THR A 183 7.65 29.70 24.27
C THR A 183 7.92 31.16 24.65
N TYR A 184 8.34 31.43 25.89
CA TYR A 184 8.75 32.76 26.33
C TYR A 184 10.12 33.17 25.78
N VAL A 185 11.11 32.25 25.77
CA VAL A 185 12.45 32.49 25.26
C VAL A 185 12.54 32.54 23.75
N LYS A 186 11.73 31.71 23.02
CA LYS A 186 11.66 31.64 21.55
C LYS A 186 10.28 32.00 21.03
N PRO A 187 9.79 33.25 21.18
CA PRO A 187 8.47 33.63 20.71
C PRO A 187 8.41 33.68 19.18
N VAL A 188 7.20 33.49 18.61
CA VAL A 188 6.94 33.65 17.15
C VAL A 188 7.35 35.03 16.63
N LYS A 189 7.00 36.06 17.38
CA LYS A 189 7.43 37.45 17.23
C LYS A 189 7.66 38.03 18.63
N GLN A 190 8.57 38.98 18.77
CA GLN A 190 8.94 39.54 20.08
C GLN A 190 7.74 40.16 20.84
N SER A 191 6.68 40.60 20.11
CA SER A 191 5.42 41.13 20.67
C SER A 191 4.45 40.05 21.21
N HIS A 192 4.74 38.76 21.07
CA HIS A 192 3.83 37.67 21.42
C HIS A 192 4.40 36.66 22.41
N LYS A 193 5.22 37.14 23.37
CA LYS A 193 5.83 36.32 24.43
C LYS A 193 4.81 35.56 25.30
N LEU A 194 3.62 36.13 25.46
CA LEU A 194 2.55 35.57 26.31
C LEU A 194 1.64 34.54 25.60
N LEU A 195 1.88 34.24 24.30
CA LEU A 195 1.03 33.30 23.54
C LEU A 195 0.98 31.92 24.23
N GLY A 196 2.11 31.41 24.71
CA GLY A 196 2.17 30.13 25.41
C GLY A 196 1.29 30.09 26.65
N ILE A 197 1.27 31.19 27.41
CA ILE A 197 0.43 31.32 28.61
C ILE A 197 -1.06 31.35 28.24
N TYR A 198 -1.46 32.14 27.23
CA TYR A 198 -2.86 32.18 26.78
C TYR A 198 -3.32 30.81 26.25
N CYS A 199 -2.49 30.12 25.48
CA CYS A 199 -2.79 28.77 25.04
C CYS A 199 -2.90 27.77 26.19
N THR A 200 -2.08 27.91 27.24
CA THR A 200 -2.16 27.07 28.45
C THR A 200 -3.46 27.31 29.21
N VAL A 201 -3.92 28.55 29.33
CA VAL A 201 -5.22 28.86 29.95
C VAL A 201 -6.38 28.20 29.17
N VAL A 202 -6.35 28.31 27.84
CA VAL A 202 -7.36 27.64 26.98
C VAL A 202 -7.32 26.13 27.18
N SER A 203 -6.11 25.53 27.24
CA SER A 203 -5.94 24.10 27.46
C SER A 203 -6.45 23.65 28.83
N GLY A 204 -6.18 24.43 29.88
CA GLY A 204 -6.72 24.15 31.23
C GLY A 204 -8.26 24.14 31.24
N ILE A 205 -8.88 25.16 30.62
CA ILE A 205 -10.35 25.25 30.51
C ILE A 205 -10.90 24.06 29.68
N GLU A 206 -10.24 23.70 28.58
CA GLU A 206 -10.60 22.54 27.74
C GLU A 206 -10.70 21.24 28.54
N TRP A 207 -9.63 20.91 29.27
CA TRP A 207 -9.57 19.67 30.05
C TRP A 207 -10.56 19.66 31.22
N MET A 208 -10.82 20.81 31.82
CA MET A 208 -11.84 20.97 32.87
C MET A 208 -13.26 20.75 32.31
N ILE A 209 -13.56 21.31 31.12
CA ILE A 209 -14.88 21.09 30.49
C ILE A 209 -15.03 19.63 30.06
N ALA A 210 -13.99 18.99 29.50
CA ALA A 210 -14.02 17.58 29.13
C ALA A 210 -14.32 16.68 30.35
N SER A 211 -13.67 16.97 31.50
CA SER A 211 -13.95 16.26 32.76
C SER A 211 -15.36 16.51 33.26
N PHE A 212 -15.84 17.77 33.16
CA PHE A 212 -17.19 18.12 33.57
C PHE A 212 -18.27 17.41 32.77
N VAL A 213 -18.09 17.26 31.44
CA VAL A 213 -19.05 16.51 30.58
C VAL A 213 -19.12 15.03 31.02
N LEU A 214 -17.99 14.40 31.32
CA LEU A 214 -18.01 13.01 31.84
C LEU A 214 -18.64 12.94 33.24
N TYR A 215 -18.28 13.86 34.13
CA TYR A 215 -18.88 13.93 35.47
C TYR A 215 -20.40 14.12 35.41
N MET A 216 -20.87 15.00 34.53
CA MET A 216 -22.29 15.20 34.29
C MET A 216 -22.97 13.92 33.78
N ALA A 217 -22.31 13.16 32.89
CA ALA A 217 -22.82 11.86 32.43
C ALA A 217 -22.97 10.87 33.59
N LEU A 218 -21.99 10.82 34.51
CA LEU A 218 -22.05 9.99 35.71
C LEU A 218 -23.23 10.37 36.63
N VAL A 219 -23.41 11.67 36.91
CA VAL A 219 -24.51 12.18 37.74
C VAL A 219 -25.88 11.87 37.11
N ILE A 220 -26.00 11.99 35.80
CA ILE A 220 -27.22 11.69 35.05
C ILE A 220 -27.62 10.22 35.15
N VAL A 221 -26.65 9.33 35.23
CA VAL A 221 -26.90 7.88 35.43
C VAL A 221 -27.16 7.54 36.88
N GLY A 222 -26.96 8.46 37.84
CA GLY A 222 -27.19 8.29 39.26
C GLY A 222 -25.94 8.02 40.10
N ILE A 223 -24.75 8.12 39.49
CA ILE A 223 -23.48 7.92 40.18
C ILE A 223 -23.07 9.22 40.88
N HIS A 224 -23.02 9.18 42.21
CA HIS A 224 -22.64 10.30 43.08
C HIS A 224 -21.30 9.99 43.76
N ILE A 225 -20.22 10.53 43.21
CA ILE A 225 -18.86 10.42 43.80
C ILE A 225 -18.27 11.81 44.03
N PRO A 226 -17.32 11.98 44.97
CA PRO A 226 -16.63 13.25 45.18
C PRO A 226 -15.91 13.68 43.88
N PHE A 227 -16.09 14.94 43.50
CA PHE A 227 -15.47 15.48 42.28
C PHE A 227 -13.93 15.38 42.29
N THR A 228 -13.30 15.48 43.47
CA THR A 228 -11.84 15.33 43.62
C THR A 228 -11.35 13.93 43.30
N ALA A 229 -12.05 12.88 43.75
CA ALA A 229 -11.71 11.49 43.43
C ALA A 229 -11.94 11.21 41.92
N PHE A 230 -13.07 11.68 41.39
CA PHE A 230 -13.37 11.59 39.95
C PHE A 230 -12.28 12.22 39.08
N MET A 231 -11.83 13.45 39.44
CA MET A 231 -10.77 14.15 38.70
C MET A 231 -9.47 13.37 38.66
N GLY A 232 -9.09 12.70 39.75
CA GLY A 232 -7.93 11.81 39.76
C GLY A 232 -8.02 10.69 38.73
N ILE A 233 -9.18 10.01 38.70
CA ILE A 233 -9.45 8.94 37.72
C ILE A 233 -9.43 9.52 36.30
N PHE A 234 -10.08 10.66 36.06
CA PHE A 234 -10.15 11.30 34.74
C PHE A 234 -8.76 11.66 34.19
N ILE A 235 -7.88 12.23 35.05
CA ILE A 235 -6.51 12.62 34.65
C ILE A 235 -5.71 11.39 34.24
N ILE A 236 -5.74 10.31 35.02
CA ILE A 236 -5.02 9.07 34.72
C ILE A 236 -5.57 8.41 33.45
N ALA A 237 -6.91 8.38 33.29
CA ALA A 237 -7.55 7.87 32.10
C ALA A 237 -7.15 8.68 30.84
N SER A 238 -7.11 10.00 30.95
CA SER A 238 -6.70 10.89 29.86
C SER A 238 -5.23 10.69 29.47
N LEU A 239 -4.35 10.48 30.44
CA LEU A 239 -2.95 10.14 30.19
C LEU A 239 -2.81 8.80 29.48
N SER A 240 -3.57 7.79 29.91
CA SER A 240 -3.57 6.47 29.25
C SER A 240 -4.05 6.55 27.81
N GLY A 241 -5.11 7.31 27.55
CA GLY A 241 -5.63 7.56 26.21
C GLY A 241 -4.61 8.27 25.30
N LEU A 242 -3.86 9.24 25.84
CA LEU A 242 -2.82 9.94 25.12
C LEU A 242 -1.62 9.05 24.75
N ILE A 243 -1.15 8.25 25.72
CA ILE A 243 0.03 7.36 25.54
C ILE A 243 -0.28 6.21 24.60
N SER A 244 -1.53 5.76 24.54
CA SER A 244 -1.95 4.67 23.64
C SER A 244 -1.82 5.00 22.15
N PHE A 245 -1.78 6.28 21.78
CA PHE A 245 -1.88 6.76 20.39
C PHE A 245 -3.12 6.24 19.64
N ILE A 246 -4.10 5.71 20.35
CA ILE A 246 -5.37 5.28 19.77
C ILE A 246 -6.23 6.51 19.50
N PRO A 247 -6.86 6.62 18.29
CA PRO A 247 -7.75 7.73 17.97
C PRO A 247 -8.82 7.93 19.04
N GLY A 248 -8.94 9.15 19.57
CA GLY A 248 -9.90 9.51 20.62
C GLY A 248 -9.68 8.79 21.97
N GLY A 249 -8.56 8.08 22.16
CA GLY A 249 -8.30 7.26 23.35
C GLY A 249 -9.30 6.11 23.55
N PHE A 250 -9.99 5.69 22.48
CA PHE A 250 -11.00 4.64 22.57
C PHE A 250 -10.45 3.35 23.19
N GLY A 251 -11.17 2.85 24.17
CA GLY A 251 -10.83 1.65 24.91
C GLY A 251 -9.85 1.87 26.04
N THR A 252 -8.70 2.55 25.87
CA THR A 252 -7.72 2.77 26.95
C THR A 252 -8.21 3.76 27.99
N PHE A 253 -8.79 4.88 27.56
CA PHE A 253 -9.43 5.85 28.45
C PHE A 253 -10.62 5.19 29.18
N ASP A 254 -11.48 4.50 28.41
CA ASP A 254 -12.70 3.88 28.92
C ASP A 254 -12.39 2.79 29.96
N LEU A 255 -11.37 1.97 29.69
CA LEU A 255 -10.92 0.93 30.63
C LEU A 255 -10.42 1.53 31.95
N VAL A 256 -9.62 2.60 31.89
CA VAL A 256 -9.09 3.22 33.11
C VAL A 256 -10.19 3.88 33.93
N VAL A 257 -11.18 4.52 33.27
CA VAL A 257 -12.37 5.06 33.96
C VAL A 257 -13.17 3.92 34.59
N LEU A 258 -13.42 2.83 33.86
CA LEU A 258 -14.14 1.67 34.35
C LEU A 258 -13.48 1.08 35.62
N LEU A 259 -12.16 0.77 35.54
CA LEU A 259 -11.42 0.20 36.67
C LEU A 259 -11.30 1.17 37.83
N GLY A 260 -11.11 2.47 37.54
CA GLY A 260 -11.03 3.49 38.60
C GLY A 260 -12.34 3.68 39.35
N LEU A 261 -13.49 3.71 38.66
CA LEU A 261 -14.80 3.83 39.28
C LEU A 261 -15.24 2.52 39.98
N LYS A 262 -14.88 1.37 39.39
CA LYS A 262 -15.12 0.06 40.06
C LYS A 262 -14.37 -0.05 41.37
N SER A 263 -13.18 0.53 41.50
CA SER A 263 -12.46 0.57 42.80
C SER A 263 -13.16 1.42 43.89
N LEU A 264 -14.12 2.26 43.46
CA LEU A 264 -15.00 3.04 44.34
C LEU A 264 -16.36 2.36 44.58
N ASN A 265 -16.49 1.06 44.25
CA ASN A 265 -17.71 0.25 44.34
C ASN A 265 -18.89 0.77 43.48
N VAL A 266 -18.65 1.40 42.36
CA VAL A 266 -19.67 1.81 41.41
C VAL A 266 -20.06 0.62 40.52
N PRO A 267 -21.37 0.35 40.27
CA PRO A 267 -21.81 -0.71 39.37
C PRO A 267 -21.30 -0.55 37.95
N GLU A 268 -20.85 -1.64 37.31
CA GLU A 268 -20.23 -1.62 35.99
C GLU A 268 -21.19 -1.18 34.90
N GLU A 269 -22.45 -1.57 34.96
CA GLU A 269 -23.49 -1.20 34.00
C GLU A 269 -23.70 0.33 33.94
N GLU A 270 -23.71 0.97 35.09
CA GLU A 270 -23.87 2.42 35.19
C GLU A 270 -22.65 3.16 34.65
N ILE A 271 -21.43 2.66 34.91
CA ILE A 271 -20.19 3.24 34.40
C ILE A 271 -20.16 3.18 32.85
N VAL A 272 -20.53 2.03 32.30
CA VAL A 272 -20.56 1.83 30.83
C VAL A 272 -21.58 2.74 30.18
N LEU A 273 -22.77 2.88 30.79
CA LEU A 273 -23.79 3.80 30.30
C LEU A 273 -23.31 5.25 30.31
N ALA A 274 -22.67 5.69 31.38
CA ALA A 274 -22.10 7.03 31.49
C ALA A 274 -21.00 7.29 30.45
N LEU A 275 -20.10 6.30 30.23
CA LEU A 275 -19.07 6.37 29.20
C LEU A 275 -19.66 6.46 27.77
N LEU A 276 -20.71 5.69 27.48
CA LEU A 276 -21.41 5.77 26.20
C LEU A 276 -22.04 7.16 26.01
N LEU A 277 -22.74 7.69 27.00
CA LEU A 277 -23.31 9.03 26.95
C LEU A 277 -22.24 10.11 26.72
N TYR A 278 -21.10 10.02 27.42
CA TYR A 278 -19.95 10.89 27.23
C TYR A 278 -19.42 10.82 25.78
N ARG A 279 -19.23 9.60 25.25
CA ARG A 279 -18.75 9.41 23.86
C ARG A 279 -19.72 10.02 22.84
N PHE A 280 -21.02 9.85 23.02
CA PHE A 280 -22.01 10.47 22.15
C PHE A 280 -22.01 12.01 22.27
N ALA A 281 -21.98 12.55 23.49
CA ALA A 281 -22.07 13.99 23.73
C ALA A 281 -20.79 14.75 23.35
N TYR A 282 -19.61 14.21 23.71
CA TYR A 282 -18.33 14.91 23.55
C TYR A 282 -17.66 14.66 22.20
N TYR A 283 -17.90 13.50 21.53
CA TYR A 283 -17.26 13.15 20.27
C TYR A 283 -18.25 13.17 19.09
N LEU A 284 -19.29 12.36 19.14
CA LEU A 284 -20.16 12.14 17.98
C LEU A 284 -21.01 13.35 17.65
N PHE A 285 -21.67 13.95 18.63
CA PHE A 285 -22.54 15.11 18.43
C PHE A 285 -21.79 16.33 17.87
N PRO A 286 -20.64 16.74 18.41
CA PRO A 286 -19.86 17.83 17.81
C PRO A 286 -19.39 17.55 16.39
N VAL A 287 -19.06 16.30 16.05
CA VAL A 287 -18.69 15.94 14.67
C VAL A 287 -19.87 16.10 13.72
N LEU A 288 -21.07 15.73 14.10
CA LEU A 288 -22.28 15.94 13.30
C LEU A 288 -22.49 17.44 13.02
N ILE A 289 -22.32 18.29 14.03
CA ILE A 289 -22.37 19.75 13.85
C ILE A 289 -21.24 20.23 12.92
N ALA A 290 -20.01 19.71 13.10
CA ALA A 290 -18.87 20.09 12.27
C ALA A 290 -19.08 19.69 10.80
N LEU A 291 -19.70 18.57 10.51
CA LEU A 291 -20.06 18.16 9.15
C LEU A 291 -21.06 19.14 8.51
N ILE A 292 -22.07 19.56 9.27
CA ILE A 292 -23.03 20.58 8.81
C ILE A 292 -22.31 21.91 8.55
N LEU A 293 -21.48 22.39 9.48
CA LEU A 293 -20.71 23.61 9.33
C LEU A 293 -19.73 23.57 8.16
N SER A 294 -19.14 22.39 7.90
CA SER A 294 -18.23 22.16 6.78
C SER A 294 -18.92 22.42 5.43
N THR A 295 -20.18 22.04 5.28
CA THR A 295 -20.92 22.30 4.03
C THR A 295 -21.03 23.79 3.72
N PHE A 296 -21.22 24.63 4.75
CA PHE A 296 -21.27 26.08 4.59
C PHE A 296 -19.90 26.71 4.30
N GLU A 297 -18.83 26.23 4.94
CA GLU A 297 -17.48 26.76 4.73
C GLU A 297 -16.92 26.41 3.34
N PHE A 298 -17.11 25.19 2.89
CA PHE A 298 -16.68 24.79 1.56
C PHE A 298 -17.48 25.46 0.45
N ARG A 299 -18.78 25.69 0.66
CA ARG A 299 -19.60 26.42 -0.30
C ARG A 299 -19.15 27.89 -0.45
N SER A 300 -18.81 28.57 0.63
CA SER A 300 -18.31 29.93 0.61
C SER A 300 -16.93 30.06 -0.03
N THR A 301 -16.06 29.08 0.19
CA THR A 301 -14.73 29.02 -0.40
C THR A 301 -14.80 28.73 -1.89
N ALA A 302 -15.67 27.80 -2.31
CA ALA A 302 -15.92 27.51 -3.71
C ALA A 302 -16.51 28.73 -4.44
N LYS A 303 -17.44 29.45 -3.83
CA LYS A 303 -18.05 30.66 -4.42
C LYS A 303 -17.03 31.79 -4.58
N ARG A 304 -16.15 32.00 -3.60
CA ARG A 304 -15.09 33.02 -3.64
C ARG A 304 -14.02 32.72 -4.70
N TYR A 305 -13.67 31.44 -4.89
CA TYR A 305 -12.81 31.02 -6.00
C TYR A 305 -13.47 31.23 -7.37
N TRP A 306 -14.82 31.24 -7.44
CA TRP A 306 -15.57 31.49 -8.68
C TRP A 306 -15.69 32.96 -9.04
N GLU A 307 -15.76 33.84 -8.06
CA GLU A 307 -15.97 35.28 -8.26
C GLU A 307 -14.67 36.10 -8.45
N ASP A 308 -13.54 35.66 -7.89
CA ASP A 308 -12.23 36.35 -7.94
C ASP A 308 -11.39 36.04 -9.19
N SER A 309 -11.87 35.21 -10.14
CA SER A 309 -11.13 34.83 -11.32
C SER A 309 -11.25 35.84 -12.48
N LYS A 310 -10.75 37.07 -12.29
CA LYS A 310 -10.42 37.99 -13.40
C LYS A 310 -9.11 37.71 -14.12
N LEU A 311 -8.46 36.57 -13.84
CA LEU A 311 -7.33 36.04 -14.62
C LEU A 311 -7.86 35.00 -15.61
N ARG A 312 -8.07 35.44 -16.84
CA ARG A 312 -8.30 34.58 -18.02
C ARG A 312 -7.01 33.84 -18.36
N LEU A 313 -6.72 32.75 -17.68
CA LEU A 313 -5.74 31.72 -18.06
C LEU A 313 -6.18 30.38 -17.40
N PRO A 314 -5.89 29.25 -17.93
CA PRO A 314 -6.77 28.17 -18.37
C PRO A 314 -7.57 27.51 -17.23
N VAL A 315 -8.69 28.12 -16.87
CA VAL A 315 -9.64 27.65 -15.86
C VAL A 315 -10.26 26.28 -16.25
N LYS A 316 -10.25 25.96 -17.55
CA LYS A 316 -10.77 24.68 -18.04
C LYS A 316 -9.95 23.47 -17.54
N ASP A 317 -8.64 23.64 -17.37
CA ASP A 317 -7.76 22.56 -16.90
C ASP A 317 -7.77 22.44 -15.37
N MET A 318 -7.89 23.55 -14.63
CA MET A 318 -8.05 23.50 -13.16
C MET A 318 -9.44 23.01 -12.72
N THR A 319 -10.50 23.34 -13.44
CA THR A 319 -11.85 22.78 -13.13
C THR A 319 -11.92 21.29 -13.47
N SER A 320 -11.24 20.83 -14.51
CA SER A 320 -11.11 19.41 -14.81
C SER A 320 -10.27 18.67 -13.74
N LEU A 321 -9.23 19.32 -13.23
CA LEU A 321 -8.38 18.78 -12.14
C LEU A 321 -9.14 18.69 -10.82
N VAL A 322 -9.86 19.77 -10.42
CA VAL A 322 -10.71 19.76 -9.21
C VAL A 322 -11.89 18.80 -9.39
N ALA A 323 -12.51 18.72 -10.57
CA ALA A 323 -13.57 17.76 -10.86
C ALA A 323 -13.08 16.31 -10.88
N SER A 324 -11.85 16.04 -11.33
CA SER A 324 -11.25 14.72 -11.27
C SER A 324 -10.92 14.32 -9.82
N TYR A 325 -10.37 15.22 -9.00
CA TYR A 325 -10.15 14.98 -7.57
C TYR A 325 -11.46 14.85 -6.78
N GLN A 326 -12.47 15.67 -7.05
CA GLN A 326 -13.81 15.52 -6.46
C GLN A 326 -14.42 14.17 -6.86
N LYS A 327 -14.30 13.76 -8.11
CA LYS A 327 -14.81 12.47 -8.58
C LYS A 327 -14.13 11.29 -7.88
N ASP A 328 -12.82 11.38 -7.64
CA ASP A 328 -12.06 10.36 -6.90
C ASP A 328 -12.42 10.33 -5.41
N ILE A 329 -12.61 11.49 -4.76
CA ILE A 329 -13.01 11.57 -3.34
C ILE A 329 -14.45 11.11 -3.15
N ILE A 330 -15.40 11.57 -3.99
CA ILE A 330 -16.82 11.19 -3.94
C ILE A 330 -17.01 9.67 -4.15
N VAL A 331 -16.14 9.03 -4.92
CA VAL A 331 -16.18 7.57 -5.13
C VAL A 331 -15.48 6.82 -3.99
N ARG A 332 -14.39 7.35 -3.43
CA ARG A 332 -13.59 6.66 -2.39
C ARG A 332 -14.21 6.74 -1.01
N VAL A 333 -14.83 7.85 -0.63
CA VAL A 333 -15.45 7.99 0.69
C VAL A 333 -16.59 6.96 0.90
N PRO A 334 -17.57 6.80 -0.01
CA PRO A 334 -18.58 5.77 0.14
C PRO A 334 -18.02 4.34 0.13
N SER A 335 -16.98 4.07 -0.70
CA SER A 335 -16.36 2.73 -0.74
C SER A 335 -15.58 2.42 0.54
N PHE A 336 -14.94 3.41 1.15
CA PHE A 336 -14.31 3.27 2.46
C PHE A 336 -15.34 3.04 3.56
N SER A 337 -16.43 3.81 3.57
CA SER A 337 -17.51 3.68 4.56
C SER A 337 -18.15 2.28 4.50
N ILE A 338 -18.44 1.77 3.29
CA ILE A 338 -19.05 0.43 3.17
C ILE A 338 -18.06 -0.67 3.56
N ALA A 339 -16.77 -0.50 3.26
CA ALA A 339 -15.73 -1.44 3.70
C ALA A 339 -15.63 -1.51 5.23
N LEU A 340 -15.75 -0.36 5.90
CA LEU A 340 -15.73 -0.25 7.36
C LEU A 340 -17.00 -0.85 7.99
N LEU A 341 -18.18 -0.62 7.39
CA LEU A 341 -19.44 -1.23 7.80
C LEU A 341 -19.41 -2.76 7.64
N LEU A 342 -18.80 -3.29 6.57
CA LEU A 342 -18.61 -4.73 6.37
C LEU A 342 -17.69 -5.33 7.42
N MET A 343 -16.61 -4.63 7.78
CA MET A 343 -15.72 -5.05 8.85
C MET A 343 -16.47 -5.14 10.19
N TYR A 344 -17.25 -4.12 10.51
CA TYR A 344 -18.09 -4.09 11.71
C TYR A 344 -19.13 -5.21 11.69
N THR A 345 -19.83 -5.41 10.57
CA THR A 345 -20.82 -6.50 10.42
C THR A 345 -20.18 -7.86 10.64
N SER A 346 -19.00 -8.10 10.02
CA SER A 346 -18.29 -9.36 10.20
C SER A 346 -17.88 -9.60 11.64
N LEU A 347 -17.41 -8.56 12.34
CA LEU A 347 -17.00 -8.65 13.73
C LEU A 347 -18.18 -8.96 14.65
N ILE A 348 -19.31 -8.26 14.51
CA ILE A 348 -20.53 -8.55 15.31
C ILE A 348 -21.03 -9.97 15.08
N CYS A 349 -21.13 -10.37 13.80
CA CYS A 349 -21.59 -11.73 13.48
C CYS A 349 -20.63 -12.80 14.01
N PHE A 350 -19.33 -12.50 14.03
CA PHE A 350 -18.31 -13.37 14.58
C PHE A 350 -18.43 -13.52 16.10
N LEU A 351 -18.68 -12.41 16.82
CA LEU A 351 -18.94 -12.43 18.26
C LEU A 351 -20.24 -13.20 18.59
N ASN A 352 -21.23 -13.13 17.72
CA ASN A 352 -22.50 -13.83 17.88
C ASN A 352 -22.37 -15.37 17.71
N ASN A 353 -21.25 -15.88 17.20
CA ASN A 353 -20.97 -17.32 17.16
C ASN A 353 -20.94 -17.96 18.55
N MET A 354 -20.55 -17.19 19.57
CA MET A 354 -20.49 -17.65 20.94
C MET A 354 -21.88 -18.07 21.46
N THR A 355 -22.90 -17.26 21.15
CA THR A 355 -24.29 -17.55 21.55
C THR A 355 -24.83 -18.78 20.81
N ILE A 356 -24.49 -18.93 19.52
CA ILE A 356 -24.92 -20.11 18.75
C ILE A 356 -24.29 -21.39 19.29
N ILE A 357 -23.02 -21.36 19.68
CA ILE A 357 -22.34 -22.51 20.28
C ILE A 357 -22.96 -22.84 21.64
N TYR A 358 -23.23 -21.82 22.47
CA TYR A 358 -23.84 -22.00 23.76
C TYR A 358 -25.24 -22.67 23.67
N ASP A 359 -26.10 -22.17 22.78
CA ASP A 359 -27.43 -22.74 22.54
C ASP A 359 -27.35 -24.17 21.98
N GLY A 360 -26.39 -24.46 21.12
CA GLY A 360 -26.17 -25.80 20.55
C GLY A 360 -25.71 -26.86 21.55
N LEU A 361 -25.14 -26.47 22.68
CA LEU A 361 -24.75 -27.43 23.73
C LEU A 361 -25.93 -28.13 24.42
N TYR A 362 -27.10 -27.51 24.40
CA TYR A 362 -28.32 -28.04 25.00
C TYR A 362 -29.21 -28.84 24.04
N ASP A 363 -28.84 -28.93 22.75
CA ASP A 363 -29.59 -29.64 21.70
C ASP A 363 -29.07 -31.08 21.53
N PRO A 364 -29.93 -32.10 21.53
CA PRO A 364 -29.51 -33.48 21.27
C PRO A 364 -28.88 -33.70 19.87
N ASN A 365 -29.09 -32.78 18.95
CA ASN A 365 -28.51 -32.80 17.60
C ASN A 365 -27.26 -31.88 17.45
N HIS A 366 -26.41 -31.76 18.47
CA HIS A 366 -25.31 -30.82 18.53
C HIS A 366 -24.33 -30.87 17.31
N TYR A 367 -24.17 -31.97 16.60
CA TYR A 367 -23.37 -32.04 15.38
C TYR A 367 -23.84 -31.08 14.29
N ILE A 368 -25.16 -30.87 14.15
CA ILE A 368 -25.72 -29.92 13.17
C ILE A 368 -25.33 -28.50 13.54
N TYR A 369 -25.35 -28.13 14.81
CA TYR A 369 -24.93 -26.81 15.29
C TYR A 369 -23.46 -26.52 14.97
N TYR A 370 -22.55 -27.49 15.10
CA TYR A 370 -21.13 -27.32 14.74
C TYR A 370 -20.97 -27.06 13.24
N ILE A 371 -21.73 -27.72 12.39
CA ILE A 371 -21.71 -27.45 10.94
C ILE A 371 -22.23 -26.04 10.67
N ILE A 372 -23.33 -25.64 11.29
CA ILE A 372 -23.95 -24.32 11.14
C ILE A 372 -22.96 -23.22 11.59
N VAL A 373 -22.32 -23.35 12.75
CA VAL A 373 -21.33 -22.41 13.24
C VAL A 373 -20.12 -22.36 12.34
N SER A 374 -19.65 -23.50 11.82
CA SER A 374 -18.54 -23.54 10.87
C SER A 374 -18.86 -22.79 9.58
N VAL A 375 -20.06 -22.94 9.04
CA VAL A 375 -20.54 -22.22 7.85
C VAL A 375 -20.64 -20.72 8.14
N HIS A 376 -21.20 -20.33 9.29
CA HIS A 376 -21.34 -18.95 9.71
C HIS A 376 -19.98 -18.27 9.88
N THR A 377 -19.05 -18.91 10.62
CA THR A 377 -17.67 -18.44 10.82
C THR A 377 -16.94 -18.28 9.48
N SER A 378 -17.10 -19.27 8.59
CA SER A 378 -16.48 -19.20 7.25
C SER A 378 -17.04 -18.05 6.44
N ALA A 379 -18.35 -17.79 6.49
CA ALA A 379 -18.98 -16.66 5.81
C ALA A 379 -18.50 -15.31 6.38
N CYS A 380 -18.34 -15.18 7.70
CA CYS A 380 -17.77 -14.00 8.36
C CYS A 380 -16.32 -13.75 7.91
N LEU A 381 -15.48 -14.79 7.87
CA LEU A 381 -14.10 -14.69 7.41
C LEU A 381 -14.01 -14.31 5.91
N LEU A 382 -14.83 -14.90 5.06
CA LEU A 382 -14.91 -14.53 3.66
C LEU A 382 -15.34 -13.07 3.48
N LEU A 383 -16.24 -12.58 4.33
CA LEU A 383 -16.63 -11.18 4.33
C LEU A 383 -15.43 -10.27 4.65
N LEU A 384 -14.64 -10.59 5.68
CA LEU A 384 -13.40 -9.88 6.04
C LEU A 384 -12.37 -9.90 4.89
N LEU A 385 -12.15 -11.04 4.26
CA LEU A 385 -11.21 -11.18 3.15
C LEU A 385 -11.61 -10.32 1.94
N ASN A 386 -12.91 -10.12 1.72
CA ASN A 386 -13.43 -9.32 0.61
C ASN A 386 -13.40 -7.81 0.84
N ILE A 387 -13.16 -7.30 2.06
CA ILE A 387 -13.20 -5.88 2.40
C ILE A 387 -12.31 -5.04 1.47
N ILE A 388 -11.07 -5.49 1.23
CA ILE A 388 -10.13 -4.80 0.34
C ILE A 388 -10.65 -4.75 -1.11
N GLY A 389 -11.28 -5.82 -1.56
CA GLY A 389 -11.90 -5.87 -2.88
C GLY A 389 -13.09 -4.92 -3.01
N VAL A 390 -13.91 -4.83 -1.97
CA VAL A 390 -15.06 -3.89 -1.90
C VAL A 390 -14.58 -2.45 -1.85
N TYR A 391 -13.55 -2.14 -1.06
CA TYR A 391 -12.91 -0.82 -1.04
C TYR A 391 -12.46 -0.37 -2.45
N HIS A 392 -11.96 -1.28 -3.26
CA HIS A 392 -11.58 -1.03 -4.65
C HIS A 392 -12.75 -1.15 -5.64
N LEU A 393 -14.00 -1.24 -5.16
CA LEU A 393 -15.22 -1.39 -5.97
C LEU A 393 -15.18 -2.57 -6.95
N SER A 394 -14.54 -3.66 -6.58
CA SER A 394 -14.51 -4.87 -7.39
C SER A 394 -15.89 -5.52 -7.42
N LYS A 395 -16.50 -5.59 -8.59
CA LYS A 395 -17.84 -6.19 -8.80
C LYS A 395 -17.96 -7.59 -8.24
N ARG A 396 -16.89 -8.38 -8.29
CA ARG A 396 -16.83 -9.75 -7.76
C ARG A 396 -16.71 -9.81 -6.26
N ALA A 397 -15.84 -8.94 -5.66
CA ALA A 397 -15.74 -8.87 -4.21
C ALA A 397 -17.09 -8.46 -3.59
N ILE A 398 -17.81 -7.54 -4.24
CA ILE A 398 -19.15 -7.14 -3.81
C ILE A 398 -20.12 -8.32 -3.92
N LEU A 399 -20.08 -9.10 -5.01
CA LEU A 399 -20.93 -10.30 -5.19
C LEU A 399 -20.63 -11.35 -4.11
N PHE A 400 -19.36 -11.67 -3.85
CA PHE A 400 -18.98 -12.61 -2.79
C PHE A 400 -19.38 -12.11 -1.39
N SER A 401 -19.28 -10.80 -1.15
CA SER A 401 -19.76 -10.22 0.11
C SER A 401 -21.27 -10.33 0.26
N MET A 402 -22.03 -10.18 -0.85
CA MET A 402 -23.49 -10.40 -0.86
C MET A 402 -23.83 -11.86 -0.55
N ILE A 403 -23.12 -12.81 -1.15
CA ILE A 403 -23.32 -14.25 -0.87
C ILE A 403 -23.00 -14.54 0.60
N SER A 404 -21.88 -14.01 1.13
CA SER A 404 -21.52 -14.18 2.55
C SER A 404 -22.58 -13.61 3.49
N ILE A 405 -23.10 -12.40 3.22
CA ILE A 405 -24.17 -11.79 4.02
C ILE A 405 -25.46 -12.63 3.94
N SER A 406 -25.81 -13.17 2.76
CA SER A 406 -26.98 -14.03 2.62
C SER A 406 -26.86 -15.32 3.45
N LEU A 407 -25.66 -15.95 3.46
CA LEU A 407 -25.39 -17.12 4.30
C LEU A 407 -25.48 -16.79 5.79
N ILE A 408 -24.88 -15.68 6.21
CA ILE A 408 -24.96 -15.19 7.58
C ILE A 408 -26.42 -14.92 7.96
N PHE A 409 -27.20 -14.29 7.09
CA PHE A 409 -28.62 -13.99 7.30
C PHE A 409 -29.42 -15.28 7.51
N ILE A 410 -29.26 -16.29 6.66
CA ILE A 410 -29.95 -17.56 6.75
C ILE A 410 -29.63 -18.27 8.08
N VAL A 411 -28.35 -18.33 8.43
CA VAL A 411 -27.90 -18.96 9.68
C VAL A 411 -28.45 -18.20 10.89
N THR A 412 -28.34 -16.88 10.92
CA THR A 412 -28.85 -16.04 12.02
C THR A 412 -30.37 -16.15 12.17
N ALA A 413 -31.12 -16.23 11.05
CA ALA A 413 -32.55 -16.42 11.06
C ALA A 413 -32.95 -17.78 11.63
N TYR A 414 -32.18 -18.82 11.34
CA TYR A 414 -32.43 -20.18 11.86
C TYR A 414 -32.06 -20.31 13.35
N THR A 415 -30.94 -19.74 13.78
CA THR A 415 -30.40 -19.96 15.13
C THR A 415 -30.86 -18.93 16.15
N TYR A 416 -30.96 -17.66 15.83
CA TYR A 416 -31.09 -16.59 16.81
C TYR A 416 -32.29 -15.68 16.63
N ALA A 417 -32.87 -15.61 15.45
CA ALA A 417 -34.02 -14.78 15.07
C ALA A 417 -33.98 -13.32 15.61
N SER A 418 -32.79 -12.74 15.85
CA SER A 418 -32.65 -11.34 16.30
C SER A 418 -33.12 -10.40 15.20
N PHE A 419 -34.27 -9.77 15.39
CA PHE A 419 -34.88 -8.86 14.41
C PHE A 419 -33.93 -7.68 14.06
N ILE A 420 -33.20 -7.17 15.06
CA ILE A 420 -32.25 -6.05 14.86
C ILE A 420 -31.10 -6.49 13.94
N LEU A 421 -30.49 -7.64 14.20
CA LEU A 421 -29.37 -8.14 13.41
C LEU A 421 -29.81 -8.53 11.99
N LEU A 422 -30.97 -9.17 11.85
CA LEU A 422 -31.55 -9.52 10.55
C LEU A 422 -31.85 -8.26 9.71
N SER A 423 -32.43 -7.23 10.35
CA SER A 423 -32.69 -5.94 9.70
C SER A 423 -31.39 -5.27 9.26
N TRP A 424 -30.35 -5.30 10.07
CA TRP A 424 -29.02 -4.78 9.72
C TRP A 424 -28.41 -5.51 8.53
N LEU A 425 -28.43 -6.84 8.53
CA LEU A 425 -27.92 -7.66 7.41
C LEU A 425 -28.68 -7.39 6.12
N ALA A 426 -30.01 -7.21 6.19
CA ALA A 426 -30.84 -6.83 5.04
C ALA A 426 -30.45 -5.44 4.48
N VAL A 427 -30.24 -4.44 5.35
CA VAL A 427 -29.75 -3.11 4.95
C VAL A 427 -28.39 -3.20 4.28
N MET A 428 -27.46 -3.97 4.85
CA MET A 428 -26.13 -4.17 4.27
C MET A 428 -26.19 -4.86 2.91
N PHE A 429 -27.07 -5.84 2.74
CA PHE A 429 -27.30 -6.48 1.43
C PHE A 429 -27.80 -5.48 0.38
N VAL A 430 -28.78 -4.65 0.72
CA VAL A 430 -29.32 -3.60 -0.18
C VAL A 430 -28.22 -2.58 -0.55
N LEU A 431 -27.44 -2.13 0.42
CA LEU A 431 -26.30 -1.23 0.16
C LEU A 431 -25.30 -1.86 -0.81
N LEU A 432 -24.92 -3.11 -0.60
CA LEU A 432 -24.03 -3.83 -1.53
C LEU A 432 -24.65 -3.99 -2.92
N LEU A 433 -25.94 -4.21 -3.03
CA LEU A 433 -26.65 -4.30 -4.31
C LEU A 433 -26.59 -2.97 -5.09
N VAL A 434 -26.76 -1.84 -4.41
CA VAL A 434 -26.59 -0.50 -5.00
C VAL A 434 -25.18 -0.30 -5.52
N PHE A 435 -24.18 -0.69 -4.72
CA PHE A 435 -22.77 -0.61 -5.12
C PHE A 435 -22.44 -1.57 -6.27
N TYR A 436 -23.01 -2.76 -6.28
CA TYR A 436 -22.84 -3.73 -7.36
C TYR A 436 -23.33 -3.17 -8.70
N ARG A 437 -24.50 -2.50 -8.71
CA ARG A 437 -25.05 -1.86 -9.91
C ARG A 437 -24.22 -0.68 -10.42
N ARG A 438 -23.57 0.05 -9.51
CA ARG A 438 -22.71 1.22 -9.83
C ARG A 438 -21.26 0.85 -10.14
N SER A 439 -20.85 -0.36 -9.83
CA SER A 439 -19.48 -0.81 -10.04
C SER A 439 -19.28 -1.33 -11.46
N ASN A 440 -18.37 -0.70 -12.21
CA ASN A 440 -18.01 -1.13 -13.58
C ASN A 440 -16.65 -1.86 -13.62
N THR A 441 -15.98 -2.04 -12.48
CA THR A 441 -14.63 -2.58 -12.44
C THR A 441 -14.61 -4.06 -12.09
N ILE A 442 -14.03 -4.89 -12.98
CA ILE A 442 -13.74 -6.31 -12.72
C ILE A 442 -12.32 -6.42 -12.17
N LYS A 443 -12.00 -5.72 -11.09
CA LYS A 443 -10.68 -5.88 -10.45
C LYS A 443 -10.60 -7.26 -9.78
N ARG A 444 -9.44 -7.92 -9.87
CA ARG A 444 -9.19 -9.13 -9.08
C ARG A 444 -9.35 -8.80 -7.60
N PRO A 445 -10.17 -9.53 -6.83
CA PRO A 445 -10.36 -9.26 -5.40
C PRO A 445 -9.07 -9.50 -4.59
N PHE A 446 -8.17 -10.36 -5.07
CA PHE A 446 -6.98 -10.78 -4.34
C PHE A 446 -5.71 -10.61 -5.17
N ARG A 447 -4.71 -9.88 -4.61
CA ARG A 447 -3.31 -10.01 -5.00
C ARG A 447 -2.69 -11.12 -4.15
N TYR A 448 -1.85 -11.97 -4.71
CA TYR A 448 -1.20 -13.07 -3.97
C TYR A 448 -0.53 -12.63 -2.66
N THR A 449 0.17 -11.49 -2.65
CA THR A 449 0.78 -10.94 -1.44
C THR A 449 -0.23 -10.51 -0.38
N LYS A 450 -1.40 -10.00 -0.80
CA LYS A 450 -2.48 -9.60 0.12
C LYS A 450 -3.34 -10.80 0.55
N LEU A 451 -3.41 -11.84 -0.28
CA LEU A 451 -4.07 -13.09 0.08
C LEU A 451 -3.39 -13.75 1.28
N TRP A 452 -2.06 -13.87 1.26
CA TRP A 452 -1.32 -14.42 2.40
C TRP A 452 -1.51 -13.62 3.68
N LEU A 453 -1.51 -12.28 3.58
CA LEU A 453 -1.80 -11.41 4.73
C LEU A 453 -3.22 -11.65 5.24
N SER A 454 -4.20 -11.75 4.36
CA SER A 454 -5.60 -12.00 4.73
C SER A 454 -5.78 -13.39 5.35
N VAL A 455 -5.09 -14.42 4.82
CA VAL A 455 -5.09 -15.77 5.40
C VAL A 455 -4.45 -15.76 6.78
N ALA A 456 -3.33 -15.04 6.96
CA ALA A 456 -2.68 -14.91 8.27
C ALA A 456 -3.57 -14.19 9.29
N VAL A 457 -4.24 -13.11 8.88
CA VAL A 457 -5.21 -12.39 9.72
C VAL A 457 -6.42 -13.28 10.05
N GLY A 458 -6.94 -14.02 9.06
CA GLY A 458 -8.03 -14.97 9.28
C GLY A 458 -7.65 -16.08 10.26
N ALA A 459 -6.46 -16.65 10.13
CA ALA A 459 -5.93 -17.66 11.04
C ALA A 459 -5.75 -17.11 12.48
N LEU A 460 -5.26 -15.87 12.60
CA LEU A 460 -5.12 -15.19 13.88
C LEU A 460 -6.51 -14.97 14.54
N ILE A 461 -7.50 -14.53 13.79
CA ILE A 461 -8.86 -14.34 14.27
C ILE A 461 -9.47 -15.68 14.72
N LEU A 462 -9.29 -16.76 13.96
CA LEU A 462 -9.72 -18.10 14.33
C LEU A 462 -9.01 -18.60 15.61
N TYR A 463 -7.73 -18.32 15.75
CA TYR A 463 -6.96 -18.68 16.94
C TYR A 463 -7.44 -17.90 18.18
N ILE A 464 -7.70 -16.59 18.03
CA ILE A 464 -8.30 -15.77 19.10
C ILE A 464 -9.68 -16.30 19.47
N ASN A 465 -10.50 -16.65 18.48
CA ASN A 465 -11.81 -17.24 18.70
C ASN A 465 -11.72 -18.57 19.49
N HIS A 466 -10.77 -19.42 19.13
CA HIS A 466 -10.50 -20.67 19.84
C HIS A 466 -10.13 -20.42 21.33
N ILE A 467 -9.21 -19.48 21.59
CA ILE A 467 -8.83 -19.11 22.97
C ILE A 467 -10.02 -18.56 23.76
N VAL A 468 -10.85 -17.72 23.11
CA VAL A 468 -12.03 -17.12 23.76
C VAL A 468 -13.07 -18.21 24.06
N ILE A 469 -13.30 -19.14 23.15
CA ILE A 469 -14.19 -20.29 23.36
C ILE A 469 -13.67 -21.15 24.53
N ASP A 470 -12.40 -21.56 24.48
CA ASP A 470 -11.79 -22.32 25.58
C ASP A 470 -11.88 -21.57 26.93
N GLY A 471 -11.53 -20.27 26.91
CA GLY A 471 -11.58 -19.44 28.13
C GLY A 471 -12.98 -19.26 28.71
N THR A 472 -14.02 -19.11 27.86
CA THR A 472 -15.41 -18.98 28.32
C THR A 472 -15.93 -20.30 28.90
N PHE A 473 -15.53 -21.44 28.36
CA PHE A 473 -15.92 -22.73 28.94
C PHE A 473 -15.24 -23.02 30.30
N TYR A 474 -14.00 -22.56 30.50
CA TYR A 474 -13.30 -22.68 31.77
C TYR A 474 -13.84 -21.75 32.88
N THR A 475 -14.36 -20.58 32.51
CA THR A 475 -14.86 -19.59 33.48
C THR A 475 -16.33 -19.76 33.84
N LEU A 476 -17.12 -20.34 32.94
CA LEU A 476 -18.47 -20.79 33.23
C LEU A 476 -18.31 -22.16 33.93
N ASP A 477 -18.16 -22.17 35.23
CA ASP A 477 -18.16 -23.36 36.11
C ASP A 477 -19.51 -24.09 36.00
N ILE A 478 -19.83 -24.56 34.79
CA ILE A 478 -21.02 -25.34 34.48
C ILE A 478 -20.67 -26.75 34.89
N TYR A 479 -20.90 -27.00 36.17
CA TYR A 479 -20.95 -28.31 36.79
C TYR A 479 -21.66 -29.31 35.86
N HIS A 480 -20.96 -30.37 35.44
CA HIS A 480 -21.44 -31.62 34.84
C HIS A 480 -21.56 -31.78 33.31
N LEU A 481 -20.99 -30.90 32.49
CA LEU A 481 -20.80 -31.27 31.07
C LEU A 481 -19.31 -31.51 30.80
N GLU A 482 -18.89 -32.78 30.87
CA GLU A 482 -17.61 -33.23 30.26
C GLU A 482 -17.69 -33.00 28.74
N MET A 483 -17.46 -31.78 28.33
CA MET A 483 -17.32 -31.50 26.91
C MET A 483 -15.98 -32.05 26.45
N ASP A 484 -16.03 -33.05 25.59
CA ASP A 484 -14.84 -33.63 24.99
C ASP A 484 -14.10 -32.54 24.18
N SER A 485 -12.93 -32.10 24.67
CA SER A 485 -12.06 -31.13 24.05
C SER A 485 -11.67 -31.51 22.60
N SER A 486 -11.92 -32.75 22.21
CA SER A 486 -11.75 -33.28 20.87
C SER A 486 -12.73 -32.64 19.88
N ILE A 487 -14.00 -32.43 20.28
CA ILE A 487 -15.05 -31.87 19.40
C ILE A 487 -14.72 -30.42 19.01
N LEU A 488 -14.25 -29.61 20.00
CA LEU A 488 -13.83 -28.23 19.72
C LEU A 488 -12.64 -28.16 18.74
N ARG A 489 -11.68 -29.11 18.87
CA ARG A 489 -10.57 -29.25 17.93
C ARG A 489 -11.05 -29.63 16.52
N TYR A 490 -12.01 -30.56 16.38
CA TYR A 490 -12.60 -30.93 15.09
C TYR A 490 -13.32 -29.73 14.42
N TYR A 491 -14.09 -28.95 15.17
CA TYR A 491 -14.70 -27.72 14.70
C TYR A 491 -13.67 -26.73 14.14
N PHE A 492 -12.59 -26.47 14.88
CA PHE A 492 -11.53 -25.55 14.50
C PHE A 492 -10.85 -25.98 13.18
N TRP A 493 -10.43 -27.24 13.10
CA TRP A 493 -9.78 -27.78 11.90
C TRP A 493 -10.73 -27.85 10.70
N PHE A 494 -11.97 -28.23 10.92
CA PHE A 494 -12.98 -28.26 9.86
C PHE A 494 -13.25 -26.87 9.29
N THR A 495 -13.36 -25.85 10.13
CA THR A 495 -13.53 -24.46 9.68
C THR A 495 -12.34 -23.96 8.88
N ILE A 496 -11.11 -24.23 9.33
CA ILE A 496 -9.88 -23.88 8.59
C ILE A 496 -9.87 -24.59 7.23
N LEU A 497 -10.16 -25.88 7.20
CA LEU A 497 -10.19 -26.67 5.97
C LEU A 497 -11.24 -26.13 4.98
N LEU A 498 -12.43 -25.83 5.45
CA LEU A 498 -13.53 -25.29 4.65
C LEU A 498 -13.16 -23.92 4.06
N VAL A 499 -12.60 -23.01 4.86
CA VAL A 499 -12.11 -21.71 4.39
C VAL A 499 -10.98 -21.88 3.38
N ALA A 500 -10.04 -22.78 3.62
CA ALA A 500 -8.95 -23.05 2.70
C ALA A 500 -9.43 -23.59 1.36
N ILE A 501 -10.40 -24.51 1.36
CA ILE A 501 -11.04 -25.07 0.14
C ILE A 501 -11.75 -23.96 -0.62
N ILE A 502 -12.56 -23.13 0.03
CA ILE A 502 -13.32 -22.05 -0.62
C ILE A 502 -12.35 -21.01 -1.20
N VAL A 503 -11.34 -20.59 -0.46
CA VAL A 503 -10.32 -19.65 -0.94
C VAL A 503 -9.52 -20.27 -2.09
N GLY A 504 -9.14 -21.55 -1.99
CA GLY A 504 -8.48 -22.29 -3.06
C GLY A 504 -9.32 -22.38 -4.33
N ALA A 505 -10.61 -22.70 -4.21
CA ALA A 505 -11.56 -22.75 -5.32
C ALA A 505 -11.74 -21.37 -5.99
N ILE A 506 -11.84 -20.30 -5.18
CA ILE A 506 -11.92 -18.92 -5.67
C ILE A 506 -10.66 -18.55 -6.45
N VAL A 507 -9.47 -18.85 -5.90
CA VAL A 507 -8.19 -18.57 -6.56
C VAL A 507 -8.06 -19.35 -7.85
N TRP A 508 -8.38 -20.67 -7.83
CA TRP A 508 -8.37 -21.54 -9.01
C TRP A 508 -9.32 -21.04 -10.10
N TRP A 509 -10.57 -20.68 -9.75
CA TRP A 509 -11.54 -20.12 -10.69
C TRP A 509 -11.02 -18.86 -11.36
N PHE A 510 -10.42 -17.96 -10.60
CA PHE A 510 -9.87 -16.72 -11.13
C PHE A 510 -8.67 -16.98 -12.05
N GLU A 511 -7.78 -17.87 -11.71
CA GLU A 511 -6.63 -18.27 -12.54
C GLU A 511 -7.10 -18.95 -13.85
N TYR A 512 -8.08 -19.86 -13.76
CA TYR A 512 -8.58 -20.62 -14.91
C TYR A 512 -9.32 -19.73 -15.90
N ARG A 513 -10.18 -18.83 -15.46
CA ARG A 513 -11.03 -18.02 -16.31
C ARG A 513 -10.35 -16.80 -16.91
N TYR A 514 -9.22 -16.36 -16.34
CA TYR A 514 -8.40 -15.24 -16.79
C TYR A 514 -7.06 -15.61 -17.38
N ARG A 515 -6.82 -16.89 -17.66
CA ARG A 515 -5.83 -17.19 -18.70
C ARG A 515 -6.25 -16.36 -19.90
N VAL A 516 -5.41 -15.35 -20.21
CA VAL A 516 -5.60 -14.44 -21.33
C VAL A 516 -6.14 -15.26 -22.49
N LYS A 517 -7.41 -15.01 -22.90
CA LYS A 517 -7.90 -15.51 -24.18
C LYS A 517 -6.79 -15.17 -25.15
N ASN A 518 -6.23 -16.19 -25.81
CA ASN A 518 -5.15 -16.02 -26.78
C ASN A 518 -5.48 -14.81 -27.65
N ARG A 519 -4.89 -13.64 -27.32
CA ARG A 519 -4.85 -12.56 -28.27
C ARG A 519 -3.94 -13.12 -29.35
N SER A 520 -4.48 -13.29 -30.54
CA SER A 520 -3.70 -13.62 -31.71
C SER A 520 -2.51 -12.67 -31.74
N ASN A 521 -1.29 -13.21 -31.72
CA ASN A 521 -0.11 -12.42 -32.02
C ASN A 521 -0.24 -12.01 -33.50
N ASN A 522 -0.72 -10.81 -33.74
CA ASN A 522 -0.79 -10.26 -35.10
C ASN A 522 0.60 -9.74 -35.44
N ILE A 523 1.54 -10.67 -35.64
CA ILE A 523 2.93 -10.38 -36.03
C ILE A 523 2.96 -9.55 -37.31
N GLU A 524 2.11 -9.88 -38.29
CA GLU A 524 1.97 -9.17 -39.55
C GLU A 524 1.68 -7.68 -39.39
N ILE A 525 0.79 -7.30 -38.43
CA ILE A 525 0.53 -5.88 -38.12
C ILE A 525 1.76 -5.23 -37.48
N CYS A 526 2.44 -5.94 -36.58
CA CYS A 526 3.67 -5.43 -35.97
C CYS A 526 4.78 -5.20 -37.02
N GLU A 527 4.91 -6.09 -37.98
CA GLU A 527 5.82 -5.94 -39.11
C GLU A 527 5.48 -4.72 -39.96
N ALA A 528 4.19 -4.52 -40.26
CA ALA A 528 3.75 -3.33 -41.03
C ALA A 528 4.04 -2.04 -40.24
N ILE A 529 3.82 -2.01 -38.95
CA ILE A 529 4.17 -0.86 -38.09
C ILE A 529 5.67 -0.58 -38.12
N ILE A 530 6.49 -1.61 -38.00
CA ILE A 530 7.95 -1.45 -38.05
C ILE A 530 8.43 -0.99 -39.43
N ALA A 531 7.86 -1.55 -40.49
CA ALA A 531 8.21 -1.16 -41.85
C ALA A 531 7.89 0.32 -42.12
N GLN A 532 6.81 0.85 -41.53
CA GLN A 532 6.38 2.23 -41.74
C GLN A 532 7.09 3.23 -40.80
N ASN A 533 7.27 2.89 -39.55
CA ASN A 533 7.69 3.82 -38.50
C ASN A 533 9.10 3.51 -37.93
N GLY A 534 9.70 2.40 -38.37
CA GLY A 534 10.92 1.88 -37.79
C GLY A 534 10.72 1.14 -36.49
N GLY A 535 11.71 0.38 -36.10
CA GLY A 535 11.76 -0.38 -34.85
C GLY A 535 13.13 -0.28 -34.21
N ASN A 536 13.26 -0.81 -33.01
CA ASN A 536 14.56 -1.03 -32.38
C ASN A 536 14.99 -2.50 -32.53
N TYR A 537 16.23 -2.84 -32.15
CA TYR A 537 16.74 -4.22 -32.27
C TYR A 537 15.95 -5.20 -31.39
N LEU A 538 15.37 -4.77 -30.25
CA LEU A 538 14.52 -5.63 -29.40
C LEU A 538 13.23 -6.03 -30.10
N SER A 539 12.77 -5.26 -31.11
CA SER A 539 11.55 -5.57 -31.86
C SER A 539 11.64 -6.94 -32.53
N HIS A 540 12.84 -7.36 -32.96
CA HIS A 540 13.09 -8.68 -33.54
C HIS A 540 12.68 -9.84 -32.61
N LEU A 541 12.73 -9.62 -31.29
CA LEU A 541 12.32 -10.65 -30.31
C LEU A 541 10.82 -10.95 -30.34
N MET A 542 10.01 -10.24 -31.13
CA MET A 542 8.58 -10.60 -31.32
C MET A 542 8.43 -11.99 -31.97
N TYR A 543 9.39 -12.41 -32.77
CA TYR A 543 9.40 -13.71 -33.45
C TYR A 543 9.69 -14.89 -32.52
N SER A 544 10.16 -14.65 -31.28
CA SER A 544 10.49 -15.72 -30.32
C SER A 544 9.27 -16.52 -29.82
N GLY A 545 8.04 -16.05 -30.07
CA GLY A 545 6.79 -16.74 -29.72
C GLY A 545 6.43 -16.77 -28.24
N ASP A 546 7.24 -16.19 -27.38
CA ASP A 546 7.08 -16.18 -25.91
C ASP A 546 6.48 -14.88 -25.35
N LYS A 547 6.13 -13.93 -26.21
CA LYS A 547 5.56 -12.61 -25.91
C LYS A 547 4.27 -12.37 -26.69
N HIS A 548 3.50 -11.40 -26.19
CA HIS A 548 2.31 -10.88 -26.87
C HIS A 548 2.57 -9.43 -27.29
N CYS A 549 1.98 -9.04 -28.39
CA CYS A 549 1.98 -7.66 -28.85
C CYS A 549 0.66 -6.99 -28.44
N PHE A 550 0.76 -5.81 -27.82
CA PHE A 550 -0.37 -4.93 -27.57
C PHE A 550 -0.34 -3.79 -28.55
N ILE A 551 -1.25 -3.78 -29.49
CA ILE A 551 -1.32 -2.82 -30.59
C ILE A 551 -2.38 -1.78 -30.26
N ASN A 552 -2.13 -0.50 -30.55
CA ASN A 552 -3.13 0.57 -30.40
C ASN A 552 -4.25 0.47 -31.45
N GLU A 553 -5.32 1.26 -31.28
CA GLU A 553 -6.47 1.26 -32.18
C GLU A 553 -6.15 1.77 -33.60
N LYS A 554 -5.11 2.60 -33.73
CA LYS A 554 -4.66 3.13 -35.02
C LYS A 554 -3.73 2.20 -35.80
N GLU A 555 -3.32 1.10 -35.18
CA GLU A 555 -2.35 0.13 -35.72
C GLU A 555 -1.02 0.78 -36.16
N ASP A 556 -0.57 1.84 -35.44
CA ASP A 556 0.68 2.56 -35.74
C ASP A 556 1.74 2.44 -34.63
N ALA A 557 1.41 1.81 -33.50
CA ALA A 557 2.33 1.57 -32.38
C ALA A 557 1.95 0.33 -31.57
N PHE A 558 2.95 -0.33 -30.97
CA PHE A 558 2.73 -1.52 -30.14
C PHE A 558 3.73 -1.64 -28.98
N LEU A 559 3.39 -2.51 -28.00
CA LEU A 559 4.22 -2.95 -26.89
C LEU A 559 4.39 -4.47 -26.95
N MET A 560 5.61 -4.96 -26.69
CA MET A 560 5.87 -6.37 -26.48
C MET A 560 5.78 -6.70 -24.99
N TYR A 561 4.90 -7.60 -24.57
CA TYR A 561 4.73 -7.92 -23.17
C TYR A 561 4.50 -9.41 -22.93
N ARG A 562 4.73 -9.83 -21.69
CA ARG A 562 4.34 -11.14 -21.19
C ARG A 562 3.54 -10.98 -19.90
N TYR A 563 2.45 -11.75 -19.81
CA TYR A 563 1.67 -11.80 -18.59
C TYR A 563 2.14 -12.94 -17.70
N LYS A 564 2.58 -12.64 -16.48
CA LYS A 564 2.88 -13.63 -15.44
C LYS A 564 2.80 -12.98 -14.05
N TYR A 565 2.43 -13.76 -13.02
CA TYR A 565 2.41 -13.32 -11.61
C TYR A 565 1.61 -12.02 -11.35
N SER A 566 0.44 -11.90 -12.00
CA SER A 566 -0.42 -10.70 -11.93
C SER A 566 0.31 -9.41 -12.34
N ALA A 567 1.21 -9.50 -13.31
CA ALA A 567 1.90 -8.37 -13.90
C ALA A 567 1.99 -8.51 -15.41
N TYR A 568 1.88 -7.39 -16.09
CA TYR A 568 2.35 -7.19 -17.45
C TYR A 568 3.81 -6.75 -17.39
N ILE A 569 4.69 -7.57 -17.90
CA ILE A 569 6.12 -7.26 -18.04
C ILE A 569 6.37 -6.94 -19.50
N VAL A 570 6.69 -5.68 -19.75
CA VAL A 570 6.92 -5.12 -21.08
C VAL A 570 8.41 -5.11 -21.38
N LEU A 571 8.78 -5.54 -22.56
CA LEU A 571 10.18 -5.54 -23.03
C LEU A 571 10.47 -4.30 -23.88
N GLY A 572 11.44 -3.53 -23.45
CA GLY A 572 11.87 -2.32 -24.15
C GLY A 572 10.85 -1.17 -24.13
N ASP A 573 11.13 -0.18 -24.94
CA ASP A 573 10.26 0.97 -25.18
C ASP A 573 9.12 0.61 -26.16
N PRO A 574 8.07 1.46 -26.26
CA PRO A 574 7.08 1.34 -27.32
C PRO A 574 7.72 1.38 -28.71
N VAL A 575 7.13 0.66 -29.64
CA VAL A 575 7.59 0.56 -31.03
C VAL A 575 6.54 1.14 -31.97
N GLY A 576 6.94 1.94 -32.96
CA GLY A 576 6.06 2.56 -33.94
C GLY A 576 6.09 4.09 -33.87
N ASN A 577 4.96 4.73 -34.17
CA ASN A 577 4.80 6.18 -34.16
C ASN A 577 4.92 6.80 -32.76
N PRO A 578 5.94 7.65 -32.47
CA PRO A 578 6.10 8.25 -31.16
C PRO A 578 4.93 9.14 -30.71
N GLU A 579 4.18 9.74 -31.62
CA GLU A 579 3.01 10.56 -31.26
C GLU A 579 1.87 9.73 -30.64
N SER A 580 1.81 8.45 -30.98
CA SER A 580 0.80 7.52 -30.46
C SER A 580 1.21 6.85 -29.15
N PHE A 581 2.44 7.02 -28.65
CA PHE A 581 2.94 6.31 -27.47
C PHE A 581 2.19 6.68 -26.18
N HIS A 582 1.76 7.92 -26.03
CA HIS A 582 0.99 8.33 -24.85
C HIS A 582 -0.37 7.63 -24.82
N GLU A 583 -1.10 7.61 -25.92
CA GLU A 583 -2.40 6.94 -26.07
C GLU A 583 -2.26 5.41 -25.87
N LEU A 584 -1.25 4.80 -26.48
CA LEU A 584 -0.92 3.39 -26.35
C LEU A 584 -0.69 3.01 -24.88
N LEU A 585 0.16 3.78 -24.15
CA LEU A 585 0.43 3.54 -22.73
C LEU A 585 -0.81 3.77 -21.88
N GLU A 586 -1.60 4.82 -22.13
CA GLU A 586 -2.84 5.08 -21.39
C GLU A 586 -3.81 3.90 -21.52
N THR A 587 -4.02 3.41 -22.73
CA THR A 587 -4.91 2.28 -22.99
C THR A 587 -4.38 1.00 -22.33
N PHE A 588 -3.08 0.74 -22.42
CA PHE A 588 -2.43 -0.41 -21.79
C PHE A 588 -2.52 -0.36 -20.25
N TYR A 589 -2.26 0.80 -19.64
CA TYR A 589 -2.42 0.99 -18.19
C TYR A 589 -3.88 0.87 -17.75
N ARG A 590 -4.82 1.36 -18.55
CA ARG A 590 -6.27 1.24 -18.29
C ARG A 590 -6.70 -0.22 -18.29
N GLU A 591 -6.23 -1.02 -19.24
CA GLU A 591 -6.47 -2.46 -19.27
C GLU A 591 -5.83 -3.17 -18.08
N ALA A 592 -4.56 -2.89 -17.79
CA ALA A 592 -3.88 -3.46 -16.63
C ALA A 592 -4.60 -3.10 -15.31
N GLN A 593 -5.09 -1.87 -15.18
CA GLN A 593 -5.86 -1.43 -14.03
C GLN A 593 -7.20 -2.16 -13.93
N TYR A 594 -7.89 -2.34 -15.04
CA TYR A 594 -9.15 -3.09 -15.11
C TYR A 594 -8.98 -4.54 -14.64
N LEU A 595 -7.89 -5.19 -15.04
CA LEU A 595 -7.55 -6.56 -14.64
C LEU A 595 -6.87 -6.65 -13.28
N GLY A 596 -6.46 -5.52 -12.68
CA GLY A 596 -5.73 -5.47 -11.42
C GLY A 596 -4.27 -5.94 -11.53
N TYR A 597 -3.66 -5.79 -12.70
CA TYR A 597 -2.28 -6.18 -12.97
C TYR A 597 -1.30 -5.05 -12.72
N ASP A 598 -0.08 -5.41 -12.31
CA ASP A 598 1.04 -4.49 -12.24
C ASP A 598 1.62 -4.32 -13.65
N VAL A 599 2.13 -3.13 -13.96
CA VAL A 599 2.86 -2.87 -15.20
C VAL A 599 4.31 -2.61 -14.85
N ILE A 600 5.21 -3.34 -15.50
CA ILE A 600 6.65 -3.26 -15.31
C ILE A 600 7.29 -3.23 -16.70
N PHE A 601 8.08 -2.18 -17.01
CA PHE A 601 8.89 -2.15 -18.20
C PHE A 601 10.32 -2.54 -17.88
N TYR A 602 10.94 -3.30 -18.76
CA TYR A 602 12.27 -3.87 -18.61
C TYR A 602 13.13 -3.53 -19.82
N GLN A 603 14.34 -3.04 -19.60
CA GLN A 603 15.30 -2.59 -20.61
C GLN A 603 14.84 -1.38 -21.43
N VAL A 604 14.18 -0.40 -20.80
CA VAL A 604 13.85 0.86 -21.47
C VAL A 604 15.03 1.80 -21.53
N THR A 605 15.03 2.68 -22.53
CA THR A 605 16.02 3.74 -22.69
C THR A 605 15.68 4.96 -21.82
N ASP A 606 16.59 5.90 -21.72
CA ASP A 606 16.37 7.21 -21.11
C ASP A 606 15.53 8.16 -21.97
N LYS A 607 15.44 7.90 -23.29
CA LYS A 607 14.73 8.72 -24.26
C LYS A 607 13.29 9.03 -23.89
N TYR A 608 12.57 8.06 -23.29
CA TYR A 608 11.15 8.17 -22.97
C TYR A 608 10.87 8.27 -21.46
N MET A 609 11.84 8.70 -20.65
CA MET A 609 11.67 8.84 -19.20
C MET A 609 10.53 9.79 -18.81
N SER A 610 10.37 10.92 -19.52
CA SER A 610 9.28 11.87 -19.29
C SER A 610 7.91 11.21 -19.49
N LEU A 611 7.76 10.46 -20.59
CA LEU A 611 6.53 9.71 -20.90
C LEU A 611 6.18 8.71 -19.78
N TYR A 612 7.14 7.93 -19.31
CA TYR A 612 6.88 6.99 -18.21
C TYR A 612 6.59 7.69 -16.88
N HIS A 613 7.21 8.83 -16.63
CA HIS A 613 6.98 9.65 -15.44
C HIS A 613 5.53 10.12 -15.35
N ASP A 614 4.92 10.53 -16.47
CA ASP A 614 3.53 11.01 -16.54
C ASP A 614 2.52 9.93 -16.08
N PHE A 615 2.86 8.65 -16.24
CA PHE A 615 2.08 7.52 -15.71
C PHE A 615 2.42 7.15 -14.26
N GLY A 616 3.17 7.96 -13.51
CA GLY A 616 3.47 7.79 -12.09
C GLY A 616 4.43 6.64 -11.79
N ASN A 617 5.41 6.43 -12.65
CA ASN A 617 6.44 5.42 -12.51
C ASN A 617 7.71 5.93 -11.84
N GLN A 618 8.50 4.99 -11.32
CA GLN A 618 9.87 5.17 -10.85
C GLN A 618 10.82 4.33 -11.68
N PHE A 619 12.08 4.74 -11.67
CA PHE A 619 13.15 4.16 -12.48
C PHE A 619 14.18 3.51 -11.57
N PHE A 620 14.74 2.39 -12.04
CA PHE A 620 15.88 1.72 -11.46
C PHE A 620 16.86 1.38 -12.59
N LYS A 621 18.10 1.83 -12.47
CA LYS A 621 19.13 1.54 -13.49
C LYS A 621 19.48 0.06 -13.44
N LEU A 622 19.26 -0.65 -14.57
CA LEU A 622 19.56 -2.09 -14.69
C LEU A 622 21.02 -2.37 -15.01
N GLY A 623 21.70 -1.41 -15.63
CA GLY A 623 23.05 -1.52 -16.15
C GLY A 623 23.23 -0.64 -17.37
N GLU A 624 24.21 -0.97 -18.19
CA GLU A 624 24.54 -0.25 -19.41
C GLU A 624 24.69 -1.22 -20.58
N GLU A 625 24.27 -0.79 -21.77
CA GLU A 625 24.53 -1.51 -23.03
C GLU A 625 25.80 -0.97 -23.71
N ALA A 626 26.49 -1.89 -24.32
CA ALA A 626 27.72 -1.58 -25.07
C ALA A 626 27.39 -1.38 -26.54
N VAL A 627 27.42 -0.15 -27.00
CA VAL A 627 27.16 0.24 -28.41
C VAL A 627 28.45 0.71 -29.05
N ILE A 628 28.81 0.12 -30.18
CA ILE A 628 30.00 0.48 -30.94
C ILE A 628 29.58 1.36 -32.11
N ASP A 629 30.15 2.52 -32.20
CA ASP A 629 30.07 3.41 -33.38
C ASP A 629 30.93 2.83 -34.50
N LEU A 630 30.27 2.26 -35.53
CA LEU A 630 30.94 1.61 -36.65
C LEU A 630 31.56 2.63 -37.59
N THR A 631 31.08 3.88 -37.60
CA THR A 631 31.63 4.94 -38.49
C THR A 631 33.08 5.24 -38.10
N THR A 632 33.36 5.27 -36.79
CA THR A 632 34.69 5.53 -36.24
C THR A 632 35.49 4.27 -35.91
N PHE A 633 34.85 3.09 -35.93
CA PHE A 633 35.48 1.84 -35.58
C PHE A 633 36.62 1.47 -36.58
N THR A 634 37.78 1.15 -36.01
CA THR A 634 38.97 0.73 -36.80
C THR A 634 39.79 -0.28 -36.01
N THR A 635 40.44 -1.17 -36.73
CA THR A 635 41.47 -2.09 -36.20
C THR A 635 42.88 -1.51 -36.24
N SER A 636 43.05 -0.33 -36.84
CA SER A 636 44.33 0.35 -37.00
C SER A 636 44.80 1.04 -35.71
N GLY A 637 46.11 1.26 -35.58
CA GLY A 637 46.72 1.97 -34.48
C GLY A 637 47.30 1.08 -33.37
N LYS A 638 48.15 1.65 -32.51
CA LYS A 638 48.91 0.92 -31.47
C LYS A 638 47.98 0.27 -30.41
N LYS A 639 46.93 0.96 -29.99
CA LYS A 639 45.95 0.47 -29.00
C LYS A 639 45.10 -0.69 -29.49
N LYS A 640 45.03 -0.91 -30.82
CA LYS A 640 44.21 -1.97 -31.42
C LYS A 640 45.03 -3.21 -31.84
N ARG A 641 46.27 -3.34 -31.34
CA ARG A 641 47.14 -4.50 -31.62
C ARG A 641 46.50 -5.83 -31.23
N GLY A 642 45.75 -5.86 -30.10
CA GLY A 642 45.03 -7.06 -29.65
C GLY A 642 43.99 -7.53 -30.67
N LEU A 643 43.19 -6.60 -31.22
CA LEU A 643 42.19 -6.93 -32.24
C LEU A 643 42.82 -7.51 -33.53
N ARG A 644 43.90 -6.88 -34.00
CA ARG A 644 44.66 -7.40 -35.17
C ARG A 644 45.26 -8.80 -34.87
N ALA A 645 45.78 -9.04 -33.65
CA ALA A 645 46.31 -10.33 -33.30
C ALA A 645 45.21 -11.41 -33.31
N THR A 646 43.98 -11.05 -32.99
CA THR A 646 42.83 -11.96 -33.10
C THR A 646 42.53 -12.32 -34.54
N LEU A 647 42.53 -11.34 -35.47
CA LEU A 647 42.35 -11.60 -36.90
C LEU A 647 43.46 -12.48 -37.48
N ASN A 648 44.69 -12.14 -37.22
CA ASN A 648 45.83 -12.96 -37.69
C ASN A 648 45.74 -14.40 -37.20
N LYS A 649 45.38 -14.58 -35.90
CA LYS A 649 45.19 -15.92 -35.35
C LYS A 649 44.02 -16.67 -36.00
N PHE A 650 42.99 -15.95 -36.43
CA PHE A 650 41.83 -16.50 -37.14
C PHE A 650 42.25 -17.05 -38.50
N ASP A 651 43.06 -16.24 -39.21
CA ASP A 651 43.65 -16.62 -40.50
C ASP A 651 44.66 -17.80 -40.38
N ASP A 652 45.55 -17.76 -39.37
CA ASP A 652 46.54 -18.82 -39.10
C ASP A 652 45.86 -20.17 -38.77
N LEU A 653 44.67 -20.16 -38.27
CA LEU A 653 43.87 -21.36 -37.92
C LEU A 653 42.97 -21.82 -39.10
N ASN A 654 43.02 -21.14 -40.24
CA ASN A 654 42.19 -21.38 -41.42
C ASN A 654 40.68 -21.39 -41.07
N LEU A 655 40.26 -20.45 -40.20
CA LEU A 655 38.85 -20.24 -39.87
C LEU A 655 38.20 -19.33 -40.89
N THR A 656 37.01 -19.65 -41.35
CA THR A 656 36.25 -18.82 -42.26
C THR A 656 35.03 -18.21 -41.59
N PHE A 657 34.77 -16.93 -41.81
CA PHE A 657 33.58 -16.22 -41.34
C PHE A 657 32.64 -15.96 -42.52
N GLU A 658 31.39 -16.34 -42.38
CA GLU A 658 30.38 -16.18 -43.39
C GLU A 658 29.07 -15.70 -42.76
N VAL A 659 28.30 -14.87 -43.47
CA VAL A 659 26.94 -14.47 -43.09
C VAL A 659 25.99 -15.06 -44.12
N LEU A 660 25.04 -15.84 -43.63
CA LEU A 660 24.04 -16.51 -44.44
C LEU A 660 22.69 -15.80 -44.27
N ASP A 661 22.00 -15.60 -45.38
CA ASP A 661 20.66 -15.02 -45.43
C ASP A 661 19.57 -16.12 -45.47
N PRO A 662 18.38 -15.91 -44.84
CA PRO A 662 17.29 -16.81 -44.98
C PRO A 662 16.73 -16.83 -46.43
N PRO A 663 16.05 -17.93 -46.89
CA PRO A 663 15.66 -19.14 -46.10
C PRO A 663 16.80 -20.16 -45.94
N PHE A 664 16.84 -20.79 -44.78
CA PHE A 664 17.86 -21.80 -44.45
C PHE A 664 17.39 -23.21 -44.74
N SER A 665 18.33 -24.08 -45.12
CA SER A 665 18.05 -25.50 -45.29
C SER A 665 17.84 -26.21 -43.94
N SER A 666 16.96 -27.22 -43.90
CA SER A 666 16.73 -28.02 -42.66
C SER A 666 18.00 -28.65 -42.11
N LYS A 667 18.97 -29.00 -42.99
CA LYS A 667 20.29 -29.54 -42.56
C LYS A 667 21.06 -28.47 -41.78
N LEU A 668 21.15 -27.24 -42.29
CA LEU A 668 21.82 -26.14 -41.61
C LEU A 668 21.19 -25.87 -40.24
N LEU A 669 19.85 -25.79 -40.15
CA LEU A 669 19.15 -25.56 -38.89
C LEU A 669 19.39 -26.68 -37.89
N ALA A 670 19.49 -27.97 -38.35
CA ALA A 670 19.83 -29.10 -37.47
C ALA A 670 21.28 -28.99 -36.96
N ASP A 671 22.24 -28.62 -37.81
CA ASP A 671 23.63 -28.44 -37.40
C ASP A 671 23.79 -27.31 -36.38
N LEU A 672 23.12 -26.16 -36.59
CA LEU A 672 23.08 -25.03 -35.62
C LEU A 672 22.41 -25.45 -34.31
N LYS A 673 21.34 -26.24 -34.35
CA LYS A 673 20.67 -26.75 -33.17
C LYS A 673 21.59 -27.64 -32.35
N ASN A 674 22.33 -28.53 -32.99
CA ASN A 674 23.31 -29.40 -32.32
C ASN A 674 24.39 -28.56 -31.59
N ILE A 675 24.92 -27.52 -32.25
CA ILE A 675 25.90 -26.62 -31.63
C ILE A 675 25.26 -25.87 -30.44
N SER A 676 24.00 -25.45 -30.59
CA SER A 676 23.28 -24.79 -29.52
C SER A 676 23.04 -25.68 -28.31
N ASP A 677 22.61 -26.91 -28.54
CA ASP A 677 22.35 -27.91 -27.49
C ASP A 677 23.65 -28.29 -26.76
N ASP A 678 24.75 -28.51 -27.50
CA ASP A 678 26.09 -28.75 -26.95
C ASP A 678 26.58 -27.57 -26.09
N TRP A 679 26.41 -26.33 -26.57
CA TRP A 679 26.78 -25.13 -25.81
C TRP A 679 25.96 -24.96 -24.52
N LEU A 680 24.68 -25.30 -24.55
CA LEU A 680 23.79 -25.23 -23.37
C LEU A 680 24.16 -26.29 -22.33
N ALA A 681 24.55 -27.50 -22.76
CA ALA A 681 24.78 -28.62 -21.86
C ALA A 681 23.62 -28.82 -20.87
N GLU A 682 23.88 -28.72 -19.58
CA GLU A 682 22.85 -28.83 -18.53
C GLU A 682 22.16 -27.49 -18.20
N ARG A 683 22.56 -26.39 -18.83
CA ARG A 683 22.01 -25.06 -18.53
C ARG A 683 20.62 -24.88 -19.16
N ASN A 684 19.70 -24.27 -18.40
CA ASN A 684 18.41 -23.90 -18.96
C ASN A 684 18.54 -22.68 -19.87
N GLU A 685 17.86 -22.73 -21.00
CA GLU A 685 17.77 -21.60 -21.91
C GLU A 685 16.97 -20.45 -21.28
N MET A 686 17.42 -19.22 -21.52
CA MET A 686 16.72 -18.01 -21.10
C MET A 686 15.68 -17.60 -22.16
N HIS A 687 14.71 -16.77 -21.74
CA HIS A 687 13.61 -16.36 -22.59
C HIS A 687 13.29 -14.88 -22.36
N PHE A 688 12.33 -14.35 -23.05
CA PHE A 688 11.76 -13.03 -22.92
C PHE A 688 12.64 -11.89 -23.42
N SER A 689 13.75 -11.59 -22.74
CA SER A 689 14.70 -10.51 -23.14
C SER A 689 15.89 -11.03 -23.94
N VAL A 690 15.92 -12.33 -24.17
CA VAL A 690 16.90 -13.06 -24.99
C VAL A 690 16.11 -14.08 -25.78
N GLY A 691 16.50 -14.36 -27.02
CA GLY A 691 15.91 -15.43 -27.82
C GLY A 691 16.25 -16.81 -27.28
N SER A 692 15.49 -17.78 -27.71
CA SER A 692 15.78 -19.19 -27.53
C SER A 692 15.89 -19.85 -28.91
N PHE A 693 16.63 -20.97 -28.99
CA PHE A 693 16.74 -21.63 -30.27
C PHE A 693 15.40 -22.21 -30.71
N ASN A 694 14.82 -21.58 -31.72
CA ASN A 694 13.61 -21.98 -32.39
C ASN A 694 13.82 -21.75 -33.88
N GLU A 695 13.56 -22.74 -34.69
CA GLU A 695 13.83 -22.69 -36.14
C GLU A 695 13.13 -21.51 -36.81
N TYR A 696 11.88 -21.21 -36.44
CA TYR A 696 11.15 -20.06 -36.92
C TYR A 696 11.86 -18.74 -36.56
N TYR A 697 12.23 -18.54 -35.29
CA TYR A 697 12.93 -17.36 -34.82
C TYR A 697 14.28 -17.16 -35.51
N VAL A 698 15.06 -18.22 -35.57
CA VAL A 698 16.41 -18.21 -36.14
C VAL A 698 16.36 -17.88 -37.64
N SER A 699 15.27 -18.26 -38.32
CA SER A 699 15.08 -18.03 -39.77
C SER A 699 14.54 -16.63 -40.13
N GLN A 700 14.35 -15.74 -39.15
CA GLN A 700 13.82 -14.39 -39.41
C GLN A 700 14.91 -13.33 -39.70
N ALA A 701 16.17 -13.65 -39.56
CA ALA A 701 17.29 -12.73 -39.82
C ALA A 701 18.54 -13.48 -40.29
N PRO A 702 19.52 -12.76 -40.88
CA PRO A 702 20.81 -13.34 -41.23
C PRO A 702 21.53 -13.95 -40.02
N ILE A 703 22.35 -14.95 -40.25
CA ILE A 703 23.13 -15.68 -39.24
C ILE A 703 24.61 -15.57 -39.63
N ALA A 704 25.45 -15.18 -38.67
CA ALA A 704 26.91 -15.29 -38.81
C ALA A 704 27.37 -16.67 -38.37
N ILE A 705 28.22 -17.32 -39.14
CA ILE A 705 28.79 -18.62 -38.82
C ILE A 705 30.32 -18.55 -38.93
N ILE A 706 30.97 -19.43 -38.14
CA ILE A 706 32.39 -19.73 -38.29
C ILE A 706 32.51 -21.19 -38.69
N LYS A 707 33.27 -21.43 -39.76
CA LYS A 707 33.66 -22.80 -40.20
C LYS A 707 35.12 -23.04 -39.88
N ASP A 708 35.44 -24.26 -39.64
CA ASP A 708 36.84 -24.73 -39.51
C ASP A 708 37.45 -25.10 -40.86
N LYS A 709 38.70 -25.53 -40.84
CA LYS A 709 39.44 -25.99 -42.05
C LYS A 709 38.75 -27.13 -42.82
N ASP A 710 37.86 -27.88 -42.14
CA ASP A 710 37.13 -29.01 -42.70
C ASP A 710 35.68 -28.59 -43.13
N GLU A 711 35.47 -27.31 -43.33
CA GLU A 711 34.17 -26.70 -43.69
C GLU A 711 33.02 -26.96 -42.67
N SER A 712 33.33 -27.48 -41.50
CA SER A 712 32.37 -27.78 -40.46
C SER A 712 32.03 -26.52 -39.67
N ILE A 713 30.76 -26.25 -39.40
CA ILE A 713 30.33 -25.12 -38.57
C ILE A 713 30.68 -25.40 -37.11
N ILE A 714 31.43 -24.45 -36.51
CA ILE A 714 31.92 -24.60 -35.12
C ILE A 714 31.36 -23.49 -34.20
N ALA A 715 30.87 -22.40 -34.77
CA ALA A 715 30.20 -21.33 -34.02
C ALA A 715 29.16 -20.63 -34.88
N PHE A 716 28.15 -20.03 -34.24
CA PHE A 716 27.21 -19.17 -34.93
C PHE A 716 26.70 -18.04 -34.02
N CYS A 717 26.17 -17.00 -34.66
CA CYS A 717 25.48 -15.92 -34.01
C CYS A 717 24.24 -15.51 -34.83
N THR A 718 23.09 -15.33 -34.15
CA THR A 718 21.90 -14.75 -34.78
C THR A 718 21.92 -13.23 -34.68
N PHE A 719 21.60 -12.55 -35.79
CA PHE A 719 21.46 -11.11 -35.82
C PHE A 719 20.05 -10.66 -35.39
N MET A 720 20.00 -9.45 -34.85
CA MET A 720 18.78 -8.70 -34.61
C MET A 720 18.91 -7.36 -35.34
N PRO A 721 18.54 -7.27 -36.62
CA PRO A 721 18.68 -6.07 -37.41
C PRO A 721 17.61 -5.04 -37.00
N THR A 722 17.93 -3.75 -37.22
CA THR A 722 16.93 -2.69 -37.27
C THR A 722 16.59 -2.38 -38.75
N TYR A 723 15.35 -1.96 -38.99
CA TYR A 723 14.84 -1.80 -40.34
C TYR A 723 15.51 -0.68 -41.15
N TYR A 724 16.15 0.29 -40.51
CA TYR A 724 16.86 1.39 -41.19
C TYR A 724 18.38 1.26 -41.12
N LYS A 725 18.90 0.07 -40.90
CA LYS A 725 20.36 -0.20 -40.73
C LYS A 725 21.06 0.70 -39.70
N ALA A 726 20.31 1.38 -38.82
CA ALA A 726 20.91 2.23 -37.80
C ALA A 726 21.73 1.42 -36.81
N THR A 727 21.18 0.29 -36.34
CA THR A 727 21.85 -0.55 -35.35
C THR A 727 21.69 -2.03 -35.70
N LEU A 728 22.78 -2.79 -35.69
CA LEU A 728 22.79 -4.23 -35.70
C LEU A 728 23.04 -4.73 -34.28
N SER A 729 22.22 -5.63 -33.78
CA SER A 729 22.44 -6.31 -32.50
C SER A 729 22.58 -7.82 -32.70
N VAL A 730 22.97 -8.51 -31.65
CA VAL A 730 23.18 -9.97 -31.63
C VAL A 730 22.41 -10.58 -30.49
N ASP A 731 21.98 -11.83 -30.68
CA ASP A 731 21.24 -12.56 -29.62
C ASP A 731 21.89 -13.90 -29.26
N LEU A 732 21.65 -14.96 -30.02
CA LEU A 732 22.23 -16.27 -29.74
C LEU A 732 23.67 -16.33 -30.25
N ILE A 733 24.62 -16.33 -29.34
CA ILE A 733 26.03 -16.58 -29.64
C ILE A 733 26.38 -17.93 -29.07
N ARG A 734 26.65 -18.91 -29.94
CA ARG A 734 26.87 -20.30 -29.59
C ARG A 734 28.12 -20.88 -30.31
N TRP A 735 28.83 -21.76 -29.65
CA TRP A 735 30.00 -22.47 -30.23
C TRP A 735 30.11 -23.87 -29.62
N LYS A 736 30.80 -24.78 -30.29
CA LYS A 736 31.06 -26.13 -29.79
C LYS A 736 31.83 -26.08 -28.46
N ALA A 737 31.34 -26.77 -27.45
CA ALA A 737 31.85 -26.67 -26.07
C ALA A 737 33.30 -27.16 -25.91
N ASP A 738 33.74 -28.09 -26.72
CA ASP A 738 35.08 -28.66 -26.73
C ASP A 738 36.13 -27.76 -27.41
N SER A 739 35.72 -26.72 -28.10
CA SER A 739 36.60 -25.80 -28.85
C SER A 739 37.47 -24.96 -27.90
N LYS A 740 38.79 -25.10 -28.02
CA LYS A 740 39.79 -24.24 -27.32
C LYS A 740 40.16 -22.98 -28.09
N LEU A 741 39.48 -22.71 -29.20
CA LEU A 741 39.72 -21.58 -30.06
C LEU A 741 39.15 -20.29 -29.52
N PRO A 742 39.69 -19.10 -29.81
CA PRO A 742 39.12 -17.81 -29.37
C PRO A 742 37.92 -17.40 -30.24
N LEU A 743 36.94 -18.26 -30.35
CA LEU A 743 35.80 -18.13 -31.28
C LEU A 743 34.97 -16.88 -30.98
N MET A 744 34.74 -16.56 -29.72
CA MET A 744 33.93 -15.38 -29.33
C MET A 744 34.59 -14.06 -29.79
N ASP A 745 35.93 -13.90 -29.60
CA ASP A 745 36.64 -12.70 -30.02
C ASP A 745 36.65 -12.57 -31.54
N GLY A 746 36.87 -13.69 -32.24
CA GLY A 746 36.85 -13.72 -33.73
C GLY A 746 35.48 -13.47 -34.30
N LEU A 747 34.43 -14.04 -33.72
CA LEU A 747 33.05 -13.85 -34.15
C LEU A 747 32.63 -12.38 -34.02
N TYR A 748 32.81 -11.77 -32.81
CA TYR A 748 32.49 -10.37 -32.64
C TYR A 748 33.26 -9.43 -33.57
N LEU A 749 34.57 -9.65 -33.77
CA LEU A 749 35.38 -8.78 -34.57
C LEU A 749 35.00 -8.86 -36.07
N ASN A 750 34.77 -10.04 -36.58
CA ASN A 750 34.30 -10.25 -37.96
C ASN A 750 32.89 -9.70 -38.16
N MET A 751 31.97 -9.86 -37.20
CA MET A 751 30.65 -9.25 -37.27
C MET A 751 30.70 -7.72 -37.30
N LEU A 752 31.60 -7.08 -36.52
CA LEU A 752 31.80 -5.65 -36.53
C LEU A 752 32.31 -5.14 -37.88
N LEU A 753 33.27 -5.85 -38.46
CA LEU A 753 33.81 -5.51 -39.78
C LEU A 753 32.77 -5.71 -40.89
N TRP A 754 32.01 -6.81 -40.81
CA TRP A 754 30.92 -7.09 -41.74
C TRP A 754 29.82 -6.05 -41.67
N ALA A 755 29.37 -5.70 -40.43
CA ALA A 755 28.33 -4.70 -40.22
C ALA A 755 28.75 -3.31 -40.74
N LYS A 756 30.01 -2.92 -40.51
CA LYS A 756 30.60 -1.70 -41.08
C LYS A 756 30.60 -1.70 -42.62
N ALA A 757 31.02 -2.82 -43.25
CA ALA A 757 31.03 -2.97 -44.70
C ALA A 757 29.61 -2.92 -45.31
N HIS A 758 28.55 -3.29 -44.54
CA HIS A 758 27.16 -3.25 -44.95
C HIS A 758 26.42 -1.96 -44.56
N ASN A 759 27.16 -0.91 -44.17
CA ASN A 759 26.65 0.44 -43.84
C ASN A 759 25.70 0.50 -42.62
N TYR A 760 25.93 -0.35 -41.61
CA TYR A 760 25.33 -0.12 -40.28
C TYR A 760 26.11 0.99 -39.57
N GLU A 761 25.39 1.88 -38.86
CA GLU A 761 26.00 2.98 -38.10
C GLU A 761 26.51 2.49 -36.74
N HIS A 762 25.77 1.63 -36.09
CA HIS A 762 26.07 1.13 -34.75
C HIS A 762 25.97 -0.39 -34.65
N PHE A 763 26.75 -0.96 -33.72
CA PHE A 763 26.67 -2.36 -33.36
C PHE A 763 26.43 -2.49 -31.86
N ASN A 764 25.33 -3.12 -31.46
CA ASN A 764 24.98 -3.31 -30.07
C ASN A 764 25.42 -4.69 -29.60
N MET A 765 26.36 -4.73 -28.65
CA MET A 765 26.85 -5.98 -28.03
C MET A 765 25.98 -6.48 -26.88
N GLY A 766 24.86 -5.82 -26.60
CA GLY A 766 23.96 -6.14 -25.50
C GLY A 766 24.38 -5.55 -24.17
N MET A 767 23.57 -5.82 -23.13
CA MET A 767 23.67 -5.21 -21.81
C MET A 767 24.77 -5.84 -20.95
N ALA A 768 25.48 -5.04 -20.17
CA ALA A 768 26.27 -5.41 -19.02
C ALA A 768 25.43 -5.14 -17.74
N THR A 769 24.76 -6.15 -17.25
CA THR A 769 23.83 -6.06 -16.11
C THR A 769 24.53 -5.54 -14.86
N LEU A 770 23.87 -4.62 -14.13
CA LEU A 770 24.34 -3.93 -12.93
C LEU A 770 25.64 -3.11 -13.09
N SER A 771 26.10 -2.94 -14.30
CA SER A 771 27.27 -2.11 -14.62
C SER A 771 26.97 -0.65 -14.34
N ASN A 772 27.88 0.05 -13.65
CA ASN A 772 27.78 1.47 -13.31
C ASN A 772 26.46 1.84 -12.61
N VAL A 773 25.99 0.98 -11.71
CA VAL A 773 24.77 1.18 -10.92
C VAL A 773 25.15 1.49 -9.47
N GLY A 774 24.60 2.58 -8.89
CA GLY A 774 24.74 2.90 -7.49
C GLY A 774 26.15 3.30 -7.03
N GLN A 775 27.05 3.68 -7.90
CA GLN A 775 28.44 4.06 -7.59
C GLN A 775 28.55 5.46 -6.96
N VAL A 776 27.57 6.33 -7.22
CA VAL A 776 27.56 7.69 -6.67
C VAL A 776 27.02 7.65 -5.22
N PRO A 777 27.63 8.36 -4.25
CA PRO A 777 27.20 8.36 -2.84
C PRO A 777 25.73 8.75 -2.64
N PHE A 778 25.16 9.54 -3.54
CA PHE A 778 23.77 10.02 -3.50
C PHE A 778 22.78 9.15 -4.27
N SER A 779 23.21 8.03 -4.88
CA SER A 779 22.32 7.08 -5.56
C SER A 779 21.27 6.52 -4.61
N PHE A 780 20.13 6.11 -5.16
CA PHE A 780 19.08 5.44 -4.40
C PHE A 780 19.60 4.20 -3.68
N TYR A 781 19.06 3.93 -2.50
CA TYR A 781 19.52 2.82 -1.65
C TYR A 781 19.49 1.46 -2.36
N GLY A 782 18.43 1.20 -3.17
CA GLY A 782 18.34 -0.03 -3.98
C GLY A 782 19.46 -0.14 -5.02
N GLU A 783 19.85 0.96 -5.66
CA GLU A 783 20.94 0.99 -6.62
C GLU A 783 22.31 0.80 -5.95
N ARG A 784 22.51 1.37 -4.76
CA ARG A 784 23.75 1.14 -3.99
C ARG A 784 23.92 -0.32 -3.57
N ILE A 785 22.83 -0.99 -3.21
CA ILE A 785 22.87 -2.44 -2.93
C ILE A 785 23.22 -3.19 -4.21
N ALA A 786 22.60 -2.87 -5.34
CA ALA A 786 22.87 -3.50 -6.62
C ALA A 786 24.33 -3.30 -7.07
N GLY A 787 24.90 -2.11 -6.85
CA GLY A 787 26.32 -1.82 -7.09
C GLY A 787 27.24 -2.72 -6.25
N ARG A 788 26.94 -2.89 -4.96
CA ARG A 788 27.73 -3.80 -4.10
C ARG A 788 27.61 -5.27 -4.54
N VAL A 789 26.43 -5.68 -5.02
CA VAL A 789 26.24 -7.03 -5.60
C VAL A 789 27.13 -7.19 -6.85
N PHE A 790 27.19 -6.16 -7.71
CA PHE A 790 28.06 -6.16 -8.89
C PHE A 790 29.54 -6.28 -8.50
N GLU A 791 29.96 -5.61 -7.44
CA GLU A 791 31.37 -5.57 -7.00
C GLU A 791 31.82 -6.84 -6.28
N HIS A 792 30.96 -7.46 -5.47
CA HIS A 792 31.35 -8.51 -4.52
C HIS A 792 30.77 -9.91 -4.85
N PHE A 793 29.70 -10.00 -5.65
CA PHE A 793 29.02 -11.26 -5.94
C PHE A 793 29.43 -11.87 -7.30
N ASN A 794 30.61 -12.46 -7.37
CA ASN A 794 31.10 -13.12 -8.59
C ASN A 794 30.67 -14.61 -8.72
N GLY A 795 29.98 -15.18 -7.72
CA GLY A 795 29.69 -16.61 -7.65
C GLY A 795 28.57 -17.12 -8.56
N LEU A 796 27.54 -16.30 -8.83
CA LEU A 796 26.35 -16.69 -9.61
C LEU A 796 26.36 -16.16 -11.06
N TYR A 797 27.02 -15.02 -11.31
CA TYR A 797 27.14 -14.42 -12.64
C TYR A 797 28.39 -13.53 -12.66
N ARG A 798 29.25 -13.68 -13.69
CA ARG A 798 30.51 -12.91 -13.82
C ARG A 798 30.24 -11.50 -14.40
N PHE A 799 29.52 -10.67 -13.67
CA PHE A 799 29.11 -9.32 -14.13
C PHE A 799 30.27 -8.44 -14.59
N GLN A 800 31.34 -8.38 -13.83
CA GLN A 800 32.53 -7.57 -14.16
C GLN A 800 33.28 -8.13 -15.37
N GLY A 801 33.31 -9.44 -15.52
CA GLY A 801 33.94 -10.09 -16.66
C GLY A 801 33.33 -9.71 -17.99
N LEU A 802 31.98 -9.62 -18.05
CA LEU A 802 31.26 -9.25 -19.26
C LEU A 802 31.52 -7.78 -19.64
N ARG A 803 31.52 -6.85 -18.67
CA ARG A 803 31.85 -5.46 -18.92
C ARG A 803 33.26 -5.30 -19.45
N ARG A 804 34.25 -5.89 -18.76
CA ARG A 804 35.68 -5.85 -19.15
C ARG A 804 35.90 -6.47 -20.51
N TYR A 805 35.16 -7.51 -20.87
CA TYR A 805 35.22 -8.10 -22.20
C TYR A 805 34.79 -7.11 -23.28
N LYS A 806 33.65 -6.45 -23.12
CA LYS A 806 33.12 -5.48 -24.08
C LYS A 806 33.97 -4.21 -24.19
N GLU A 807 34.64 -3.79 -23.11
CA GLU A 807 35.57 -2.63 -23.10
C GLU A 807 36.73 -2.77 -24.07
N LYS A 808 37.13 -4.01 -24.47
CA LYS A 808 38.16 -4.26 -25.49
C LYS A 808 37.85 -3.54 -26.82
N PHE A 809 36.56 -3.44 -27.14
CA PHE A 809 36.07 -2.86 -28.38
C PHE A 809 35.84 -1.35 -28.31
N ASN A 810 35.98 -0.74 -27.11
CA ASN A 810 35.80 0.67 -26.82
C ASN A 810 34.38 1.18 -27.13
N PRO A 811 33.33 0.58 -26.52
CA PRO A 811 31.95 0.94 -26.77
C PRO A 811 31.56 2.28 -26.12
N LEU A 812 30.52 2.90 -26.62
CA LEU A 812 29.69 3.86 -25.90
C LEU A 812 28.78 3.08 -24.96
N TRP A 813 28.65 3.55 -23.75
CA TRP A 813 27.82 2.89 -22.73
C TRP A 813 26.49 3.62 -22.58
N GLU A 814 25.39 2.98 -22.93
CA GLU A 814 24.05 3.53 -22.84
C GLU A 814 23.28 2.94 -21.65
N PRO A 815 22.66 3.76 -20.77
CA PRO A 815 21.93 3.24 -19.62
C PRO A 815 20.62 2.55 -20.04
N ARG A 816 20.26 1.49 -19.30
CA ARG A 816 18.97 0.79 -19.40
C ARG A 816 18.30 0.72 -18.06
N PHE A 817 16.96 0.86 -18.06
CA PHE A 817 16.18 1.04 -16.85
C PHE A 817 15.07 0.00 -16.72
N LEU A 818 14.74 -0.32 -15.46
CA LEU A 818 13.48 -0.92 -15.04
C LEU A 818 12.53 0.21 -14.66
N VAL A 819 11.31 0.19 -15.20
CA VAL A 819 10.26 1.16 -14.86
C VAL A 819 9.13 0.45 -14.13
N TYR A 820 8.73 0.96 -12.98
CA TYR A 820 7.72 0.35 -12.12
C TYR A 820 6.94 1.41 -11.34
N ARG A 821 5.72 1.11 -10.91
CA ARG A 821 4.87 2.06 -10.18
C ARG A 821 5.46 2.43 -8.81
N LYS A 822 5.40 3.70 -8.42
CA LYS A 822 5.92 4.27 -7.15
C LYS A 822 5.48 3.52 -5.89
N HIS A 823 4.28 2.95 -5.87
CA HIS A 823 3.74 2.22 -4.72
C HIS A 823 4.06 0.72 -4.72
N HIS A 824 4.81 0.25 -5.71
CA HIS A 824 5.20 -1.16 -5.80
C HIS A 824 6.62 -1.36 -5.29
N SER A 825 6.88 -2.52 -4.72
CA SER A 825 8.22 -2.89 -4.27
C SER A 825 9.14 -3.15 -5.45
N LEU A 826 10.30 -2.48 -5.50
CA LEU A 826 11.35 -2.73 -6.48
C LEU A 826 11.75 -4.21 -6.50
N TRP A 827 11.97 -4.80 -5.31
CA TRP A 827 12.41 -6.20 -5.18
C TRP A 827 11.41 -7.20 -5.76
N LEU A 828 10.10 -6.99 -5.48
CA LEU A 828 9.05 -7.83 -6.03
C LEU A 828 8.93 -7.66 -7.55
N SER A 829 9.11 -6.46 -8.06
CA SER A 829 9.13 -6.18 -9.50
C SER A 829 10.31 -6.88 -10.19
N MET A 830 11.51 -6.79 -9.62
CA MET A 830 12.70 -7.49 -10.13
C MET A 830 12.52 -9.01 -10.09
N LEU A 831 11.98 -9.56 -8.99
CA LEU A 831 11.71 -11.00 -8.89
C LEU A 831 10.74 -11.50 -9.97
N LYS A 832 9.70 -10.72 -10.27
CA LYS A 832 8.76 -11.05 -11.35
C LYS A 832 9.46 -11.09 -12.70
N VAL A 833 10.32 -10.12 -13.00
CA VAL A 833 11.10 -10.06 -14.24
C VAL A 833 12.07 -11.25 -14.33
N ILE A 834 12.86 -11.51 -13.29
CA ILE A 834 13.80 -12.64 -13.27
C ILE A 834 13.08 -13.98 -13.51
N ARG A 835 11.90 -14.18 -12.88
CA ARG A 835 11.11 -15.40 -13.07
C ARG A 835 10.52 -15.53 -14.48
N VAL A 836 10.29 -14.42 -15.17
CA VAL A 836 9.82 -14.44 -16.57
C VAL A 836 10.96 -14.76 -17.52
N ILE A 837 12.18 -14.28 -17.25
CA ILE A 837 13.38 -14.56 -18.03
C ILE A 837 13.81 -16.04 -17.85
N ARG A 838 13.72 -16.56 -16.63
CA ARG A 838 14.00 -17.97 -16.36
C ARG A 838 12.76 -18.82 -16.65
N LYS A 839 12.81 -19.67 -17.67
CA LYS A 839 11.75 -20.64 -17.90
C LYS A 839 11.80 -21.69 -16.78
N HIS A 840 10.80 -21.72 -15.90
CA HIS A 840 10.51 -22.93 -15.17
C HIS A 840 9.80 -23.91 -16.13
N LYS A 841 10.37 -25.09 -16.27
CA LYS A 841 9.70 -26.21 -16.94
C LYS A 841 8.32 -26.45 -16.36
#